data_b152275dfacf4ead638fe22e9d68deed
#
_entry.id   b152275dfacf4ead638fe22e9d68deed
#
_cell.length_a   1.000
_cell.length_b   1.000
_cell.length_c   1.000
_cell.angle_alpha   90.00
_cell.angle_beta   90.00
_cell.angle_gamma   90.00
#
_symmetry.space_group_name_H-M   'P 1'
#
loop_
_entity.id
_entity.type
_entity.pdbx_description
1 polymer ?
#
loop_
_entity_poly.entity_id
_entity_poly.type
_entity_poly.pdbx_seq_one_letter_code
_entity_poly.pdbx_strand_id
1 'polypeptide(L)'
;MFNSNKFFQIISGFTAFGFTILQGLDWLFKKYTIDGKWFNYIIIFLFLSFVISLIVLFVKNKKNPVKKSKTNNKKGKLIRIGNVVLTALFLVLFLYFFRKSESKDNLLTDQLPEISSAFDKGDLSFVFKKTKLLLEKHPDNIMLNNYFIKSSRKINVDSDIEETKVYVKYHKDTIWNYIGIAPIDSIRVPKSRGVDFNLKLTNGNIEYISGDEEYGYFDISLANKLPKGFVLKNSKKNIFMNFPGIFLGSDNSLPAYGVSKTEVSNQQYRKFIEDGGYETPEFWDFPVNINGIEHSFDNSIRLFTDKFGKYGPKNWIYGEFNKGEENFPVRGISWFEARAYAKYKGLSLPNVFQWLDAAQLSGFTSKLPDISGSNYNSNKPKEVNFKGNSKMLPNIAGNVREWTINSHGTDRKAILGGSYETDEYTFNSFNSLSPFNRSLQNGLRLVINFLDGNTNNDIFVVEHIERNFNNDKNISDEVFEVYKSQFDYPNVALKVDVNEIESSNKDYQIEKFEMPAPYKSDEKLYGFIISSVKFKKISKPIIEFPSAGAIFSNELNINISWINKRKYLLDEGYSIIIPVYYNTWDREKTIRDWWPNETEEYKNTIIKIGKDFKRVIDFLETKENLDIKSLSYYGYSWGSVTSNILLAIDDRVKSAAICVGGLMLQKSRKEIEAHLYLRRIKIPILHIVGKLDGIFEYEDSFLPWNKLIGTPKKDKLNIVLDNAGHGLPKDVIIENHLEFLKKYN
;
A
#
# COMPACT_ATOMS: atom_id res chain seq x y z
N MET A 1 9.75 71.25 -50.39
CA MET A 1 8.66 71.37 -49.41
C MET A 1 7.98 70.02 -49.29
N PHE A 2 8.12 69.36 -48.12
CA PHE A 2 7.41 68.12 -47.83
C PHE A 2 5.91 68.42 -47.71
N ASN A 3 5.09 67.69 -48.43
CA ASN A 3 3.64 67.78 -48.27
C ASN A 3 3.25 67.14 -46.95
N SER A 4 3.27 67.96 -45.88
CA SER A 4 3.11 67.54 -44.47
C SER A 4 1.81 66.71 -44.24
N ASN A 5 0.76 67.10 -45.00
CA ASN A 5 -0.54 66.40 -44.84
C ASN A 5 -0.54 64.94 -45.29
N LYS A 6 0.21 64.56 -46.33
CA LYS A 6 0.29 63.15 -46.79
C LYS A 6 1.18 62.30 -45.84
N PHE A 7 2.20 62.91 -45.29
CA PHE A 7 3.07 62.25 -44.31
C PHE A 7 2.34 61.98 -43.01
N PHE A 8 1.61 62.98 -42.51
CA PHE A 8 0.77 62.80 -41.31
C PHE A 8 -0.35 61.78 -41.51
N GLN A 9 -1.03 61.75 -42.68
CA GLN A 9 -2.07 60.75 -42.97
C GLN A 9 -1.52 59.31 -43.03
N ILE A 10 -0.32 59.12 -43.51
CA ILE A 10 0.33 57.82 -43.55
C ILE A 10 0.74 57.34 -42.14
N ILE A 11 1.31 58.25 -41.32
CA ILE A 11 1.68 57.93 -39.96
C ILE A 11 0.42 57.64 -39.12
N SER A 12 -0.60 58.46 -39.16
CA SER A 12 -1.83 58.23 -38.40
C SER A 12 -2.58 56.95 -38.85
N GLY A 13 -2.58 56.63 -40.15
CA GLY A 13 -3.14 55.38 -40.65
C GLY A 13 -2.37 54.17 -40.17
N PHE A 14 -1.04 54.22 -40.18
CA PHE A 14 -0.19 53.11 -39.68
C PHE A 14 -0.29 52.92 -38.18
N THR A 15 -0.39 54.04 -37.43
CA THR A 15 -0.54 53.95 -35.96
C THR A 15 -1.90 53.41 -35.56
N ALA A 16 -2.97 53.89 -36.21
CA ALA A 16 -4.33 53.39 -35.95
C ALA A 16 -4.47 51.91 -36.32
N PHE A 17 -3.96 51.52 -37.49
CA PHE A 17 -4.02 50.12 -37.97
C PHE A 17 -3.15 49.19 -37.10
N GLY A 18 -1.94 49.65 -36.74
CA GLY A 18 -1.05 48.93 -35.83
C GLY A 18 -1.65 48.73 -34.44
N PHE A 19 -2.31 49.79 -33.90
CA PHE A 19 -2.96 49.69 -32.57
C PHE A 19 -4.16 48.73 -32.58
N THR A 20 -4.95 48.72 -33.65
CA THR A 20 -6.08 47.80 -33.80
C THR A 20 -5.61 46.33 -33.93
N ILE A 21 -4.52 46.11 -34.68
CA ILE A 21 -3.90 44.76 -34.77
C ILE A 21 -3.36 44.32 -33.40
N LEU A 22 -2.66 45.19 -32.67
CA LEU A 22 -2.10 44.87 -31.36
C LEU A 22 -3.18 44.57 -30.33
N GLN A 23 -4.30 45.32 -30.30
CA GLN A 23 -5.44 45.03 -29.46
C GLN A 23 -6.12 43.70 -29.80
N GLY A 24 -6.30 43.42 -31.11
CA GLY A 24 -6.86 42.13 -31.55
C GLY A 24 -5.97 40.96 -31.23
N LEU A 25 -4.65 41.15 -31.32
CA LEU A 25 -3.67 40.12 -30.97
C LEU A 25 -3.59 39.91 -29.45
N ASP A 26 -3.64 40.98 -28.63
CA ASP A 26 -3.65 40.87 -27.17
C ASP A 26 -4.89 40.06 -26.68
N TRP A 27 -6.06 40.34 -27.29
CA TRP A 27 -7.27 39.56 -27.03
C TRP A 27 -7.13 38.10 -27.45
N LEU A 28 -6.56 37.79 -28.61
CA LEU A 28 -6.30 36.45 -29.10
C LEU A 28 -5.29 35.71 -28.22
N PHE A 29 -4.22 36.37 -27.79
CA PHE A 29 -3.21 35.79 -26.93
C PHE A 29 -3.76 35.43 -25.56
N LYS A 30 -4.61 36.29 -24.97
CA LYS A 30 -5.31 36.02 -23.72
C LYS A 30 -6.33 34.92 -23.85
N LYS A 31 -7.09 34.87 -24.97
CA LYS A 31 -8.13 33.83 -25.20
C LYS A 31 -7.54 32.44 -25.44
N TYR A 32 -6.38 32.34 -26.08
CA TYR A 32 -5.76 31.08 -26.44
C TYR A 32 -4.47 30.78 -25.66
N THR A 33 -4.19 31.52 -24.56
CA THR A 33 -3.02 31.32 -23.67
C THR A 33 -1.68 31.20 -24.39
N ILE A 34 -1.48 32.04 -25.42
CA ILE A 34 -0.24 32.06 -26.22
C ILE A 34 0.88 32.78 -25.47
N ASP A 35 2.11 32.25 -25.47
CA ASP A 35 3.26 32.79 -24.74
C ASP A 35 3.54 34.26 -25.15
N GLY A 36 3.61 35.15 -24.14
CA GLY A 36 3.84 36.57 -24.33
C GLY A 36 5.14 36.95 -25.06
N LYS A 37 6.09 36.02 -25.21
CA LYS A 37 7.30 36.23 -26.04
C LYS A 37 6.96 36.45 -27.51
N TRP A 38 5.90 35.85 -28.01
CA TRP A 38 5.44 36.05 -29.38
C TRP A 38 4.87 37.45 -29.64
N PHE A 39 4.28 38.05 -28.62
CA PHE A 39 3.78 39.44 -28.71
C PHE A 39 4.93 40.41 -28.96
N ASN A 40 6.08 40.23 -28.33
CA ASN A 40 7.27 41.01 -28.55
C ASN A 40 7.84 40.88 -29.96
N TYR A 41 7.86 39.67 -30.51
CA TYR A 41 8.31 39.42 -31.90
C TYR A 41 7.40 40.09 -32.92
N ILE A 42 6.09 40.11 -32.68
CA ILE A 42 5.11 40.78 -33.55
C ILE A 42 5.28 42.30 -33.50
N ILE A 43 5.52 42.87 -32.31
CA ILE A 43 5.84 44.30 -32.17
C ILE A 43 7.10 44.65 -32.93
N ILE A 44 8.17 43.91 -32.80
CA ILE A 44 9.43 44.10 -33.52
C ILE A 44 9.22 44.03 -35.03
N PHE A 45 8.43 43.03 -35.49
CA PHE A 45 8.08 42.90 -36.92
C PHE A 45 7.30 44.06 -37.47
N LEU A 46 6.29 44.56 -36.73
CA LEU A 46 5.49 45.72 -37.14
C LEU A 46 6.37 46.97 -37.17
N PHE A 47 7.27 47.14 -36.21
CA PHE A 47 8.21 48.26 -36.19
C PHE A 47 9.20 48.23 -37.35
N LEU A 48 9.80 47.08 -37.66
CA LEU A 48 10.70 46.90 -38.82
C LEU A 48 9.99 47.15 -40.12
N SER A 49 8.74 46.68 -40.29
CA SER A 49 7.91 46.90 -41.46
C SER A 49 7.60 48.41 -41.66
N PHE A 50 7.35 49.12 -40.56
CA PHE A 50 7.18 50.57 -40.55
C PHE A 50 8.46 51.32 -41.01
N VAL A 51 9.61 50.95 -40.48
CA VAL A 51 10.90 51.53 -40.83
C VAL A 51 11.23 51.30 -42.30
N ILE A 52 11.03 50.09 -42.82
CA ILE A 52 11.22 49.76 -44.23
C ILE A 52 10.29 50.58 -45.12
N SER A 53 9.04 50.75 -44.72
CA SER A 53 8.06 51.58 -45.47
C SER A 53 8.47 53.04 -45.54
N LEU A 54 9.05 53.59 -44.41
CA LEU A 54 9.60 54.95 -44.40
C LEU A 54 10.84 55.09 -45.27
N ILE A 55 11.75 54.10 -45.26
CA ILE A 55 12.94 54.12 -46.14
C ILE A 55 12.53 54.07 -47.61
N VAL A 56 11.56 53.25 -47.98
CA VAL A 56 11.04 53.18 -49.35
C VAL A 56 10.40 54.51 -49.79
N LEU A 57 9.67 55.17 -48.89
CA LEU A 57 9.10 56.50 -49.12
C LEU A 57 10.18 57.58 -49.28
N PHE A 58 11.23 57.51 -48.44
CA PHE A 58 12.35 58.45 -48.49
C PHE A 58 13.18 58.32 -49.76
N VAL A 59 13.47 57.07 -50.20
CA VAL A 59 14.16 56.77 -51.45
C VAL A 59 13.34 57.21 -52.66
N LYS A 60 12.01 57.06 -52.59
CA LYS A 60 11.11 57.47 -53.66
C LYS A 60 10.98 58.99 -53.82
N ASN A 61 11.13 59.77 -52.71
CA ASN A 61 11.09 61.20 -52.72
C ASN A 61 12.44 61.86 -53.12
N LYS A 62 13.57 61.15 -53.02
CA LYS A 62 14.89 61.66 -53.39
C LYS A 62 15.17 61.61 -54.92
N LYS A 63 14.29 60.99 -55.70
CA LYS A 63 14.39 60.89 -57.14
C LYS A 63 13.19 61.52 -57.86
N ASN A 64 13.09 62.86 -57.83
CA ASN A 64 12.47 63.64 -58.90
C ASN A 64 12.73 65.14 -58.69
N PRO A 65 13.39 65.79 -59.70
CA PRO A 65 12.73 66.82 -60.38
C PRO A 65 12.77 66.64 -61.93
N VAL A 66 11.56 66.85 -62.57
CA VAL A 66 11.34 67.27 -63.93
C VAL A 66 11.86 66.37 -65.10
N LYS A 67 11.01 65.65 -65.80
CA LYS A 67 10.57 65.84 -67.19
C LYS A 67 9.80 64.60 -67.69
N LYS A 68 8.67 64.90 -68.35
CA LYS A 68 7.91 63.92 -69.11
C LYS A 68 8.75 63.30 -70.20
N SER A 69 8.83 61.93 -70.21
CA SER A 69 8.89 61.16 -71.47
C SER A 69 8.32 59.75 -71.20
N LYS A 70 7.46 59.39 -72.13
CA LYS A 70 6.91 58.02 -72.23
C LYS A 70 8.05 57.07 -72.49
N THR A 71 8.30 56.14 -71.60
CA THR A 71 8.70 54.76 -71.94
C THR A 71 9.02 53.95 -70.69
N ASN A 72 8.59 52.71 -70.72
CA ASN A 72 8.96 51.57 -69.89
C ASN A 72 8.29 51.32 -68.54
N ASN A 73 7.14 50.69 -68.72
CA ASN A 73 6.37 50.05 -67.65
C ASN A 73 6.95 48.73 -67.04
N LYS A 74 8.21 48.40 -67.42
CA LYS A 74 8.82 47.14 -66.96
C LYS A 74 9.45 47.19 -65.55
N LYS A 75 10.04 48.32 -65.14
CA LYS A 75 10.70 48.46 -63.83
C LYS A 75 9.69 48.56 -62.65
N GLY A 76 8.52 49.13 -62.85
CA GLY A 76 7.47 49.18 -61.84
C GLY A 76 6.82 47.81 -61.59
N LYS A 77 6.77 46.94 -62.58
CA LYS A 77 6.28 45.60 -62.45
C LYS A 77 7.26 44.68 -61.68
N LEU A 78 8.57 44.83 -61.89
CA LEU A 78 9.58 44.04 -61.15
C LEU A 78 9.60 44.37 -59.65
N ILE A 79 9.42 45.61 -59.23
CA ILE A 79 9.37 46.02 -57.81
C ILE A 79 8.09 45.51 -57.14
N ARG A 80 6.96 45.51 -57.88
CA ARG A 80 5.69 44.92 -57.37
C ARG A 80 5.78 43.41 -57.23
N ILE A 81 6.41 42.72 -58.17
CA ILE A 81 6.63 41.27 -58.14
C ILE A 81 7.60 40.90 -56.99
N GLY A 82 8.70 41.67 -56.81
CA GLY A 82 9.65 41.47 -55.71
C GLY A 82 9.01 41.59 -54.33
N ASN A 83 8.14 42.61 -54.14
CA ASN A 83 7.41 42.74 -52.87
C ASN A 83 6.37 41.66 -52.64
N VAL A 84 5.67 41.22 -53.69
CA VAL A 84 4.72 40.09 -53.56
C VAL A 84 5.45 38.76 -53.25
N VAL A 85 6.60 38.52 -53.89
CA VAL A 85 7.41 37.33 -53.63
C VAL A 85 7.98 37.34 -52.22
N LEU A 86 8.48 38.50 -51.76
CA LEU A 86 9.02 38.66 -50.39
C LEU A 86 7.93 38.46 -49.33
N THR A 87 6.72 39.01 -49.57
CA THR A 87 5.57 38.85 -48.67
C THR A 87 5.10 37.37 -48.64
N ALA A 88 5.08 36.74 -49.79
CA ALA A 88 4.75 35.31 -49.88
C ALA A 88 5.78 34.42 -49.20
N LEU A 89 7.08 34.73 -49.34
CA LEU A 89 8.17 34.00 -48.67
C LEU A 89 8.08 34.15 -47.13
N PHE A 90 7.78 35.37 -46.66
CA PHE A 90 7.55 35.66 -45.27
C PHE A 90 6.32 34.93 -44.72
N LEU A 91 5.25 34.88 -45.50
CA LEU A 91 4.04 34.13 -45.11
C LEU A 91 4.31 32.61 -45.00
N VAL A 92 5.09 32.06 -45.94
CA VAL A 92 5.48 30.64 -45.91
C VAL A 92 6.41 30.35 -44.74
N LEU A 93 7.39 31.23 -44.45
CA LEU A 93 8.24 31.08 -43.28
C LEU A 93 7.45 31.24 -41.96
N PHE A 94 6.52 32.19 -41.89
CA PHE A 94 5.63 32.36 -40.77
C PHE A 94 4.74 31.15 -40.54
N LEU A 95 4.12 30.61 -41.57
CA LEU A 95 3.32 29.39 -41.51
C LEU A 95 4.15 28.15 -41.16
N TYR A 96 5.39 28.08 -41.65
CA TYR A 96 6.33 27.01 -41.30
C TYR A 96 6.73 27.07 -39.79
N PHE A 97 7.07 28.25 -39.28
CA PHE A 97 7.39 28.43 -37.89
C PHE A 97 6.18 28.28 -36.96
N PHE A 98 5.00 28.76 -37.42
CA PHE A 98 3.74 28.60 -36.71
C PHE A 98 3.35 27.12 -36.58
N ARG A 99 3.44 26.35 -37.68
CA ARG A 99 3.18 24.91 -37.68
C ARG A 99 4.16 24.13 -36.82
N LYS A 100 5.44 24.56 -36.77
CA LYS A 100 6.46 23.95 -35.91
C LYS A 100 6.27 24.30 -34.42
N SER A 101 5.67 25.45 -34.12
CA SER A 101 5.27 25.86 -32.76
C SER A 101 4.00 25.12 -32.30
N GLU A 102 3.00 24.99 -33.17
CA GLU A 102 1.76 24.24 -32.87
C GLU A 102 2.04 22.77 -32.53
N SER A 103 2.99 22.14 -33.21
CA SER A 103 3.35 20.73 -32.92
C SER A 103 3.99 20.51 -31.55
N LYS A 104 4.56 21.57 -30.92
CA LYS A 104 5.12 21.48 -29.55
C LYS A 104 4.10 21.74 -28.47
N ASP A 105 3.14 22.63 -28.71
CA ASP A 105 2.10 22.98 -27.73
C ASP A 105 0.97 21.95 -27.70
N ASN A 106 0.63 21.34 -28.82
CA ASN A 106 -0.36 20.28 -28.89
C ASN A 106 0.03 19.03 -28.07
N LEU A 107 1.34 18.74 -27.97
CA LEU A 107 1.80 17.58 -27.19
C LEU A 107 1.54 17.77 -25.68
N LEU A 108 1.62 19.00 -25.20
CA LEU A 108 1.42 19.33 -23.78
C LEU A 108 -0.08 19.42 -23.44
N THR A 109 -0.87 20.07 -24.32
CA THR A 109 -2.33 20.21 -24.14
C THR A 109 -3.06 18.88 -24.20
N ASP A 110 -2.63 17.95 -25.03
CA ASP A 110 -3.27 16.62 -25.13
C ASP A 110 -2.91 15.71 -23.96
N GLN A 111 -1.74 15.91 -23.32
CA GLN A 111 -1.27 15.05 -22.22
C GLN A 111 -1.63 15.56 -20.83
N LEU A 112 -1.87 16.85 -20.64
CA LEU A 112 -2.27 17.39 -19.34
C LEU A 112 -3.59 16.81 -18.80
N PRO A 113 -4.65 16.62 -19.62
CA PRO A 113 -5.88 15.98 -19.15
C PRO A 113 -5.65 14.52 -18.71
N GLU A 114 -4.78 13.78 -19.40
CA GLU A 114 -4.40 12.41 -19.02
C GLU A 114 -3.69 12.38 -17.66
N ILE A 115 -2.74 13.30 -17.45
CA ILE A 115 -2.00 13.46 -16.19
C ILE A 115 -2.95 13.83 -15.05
N SER A 116 -3.85 14.79 -15.27
CA SER A 116 -4.84 15.21 -14.28
C SER A 116 -5.76 14.04 -13.90
N SER A 117 -6.29 13.33 -14.90
CA SER A 117 -7.16 12.17 -14.66
C SER A 117 -6.44 11.06 -13.89
N ALA A 118 -5.17 10.79 -14.20
CA ALA A 118 -4.37 9.81 -13.48
C ALA A 118 -4.07 10.24 -12.04
N PHE A 119 -3.81 11.54 -11.83
CA PHE A 119 -3.60 12.11 -10.50
C PHE A 119 -4.85 11.99 -9.63
N ASP A 120 -6.02 12.32 -10.18
CA ASP A 120 -7.31 12.20 -9.50
C ASP A 120 -7.67 10.75 -9.17
N LYS A 121 -7.23 9.80 -9.99
CA LYS A 121 -7.36 8.35 -9.75
C LYS A 121 -6.34 7.81 -8.74
N GLY A 122 -5.37 8.62 -8.30
CA GLY A 122 -4.32 8.22 -7.37
C GLY A 122 -3.19 7.39 -8.01
N ASP A 123 -3.09 7.33 -9.34
CA ASP A 123 -1.95 6.69 -10.03
C ASP A 123 -0.74 7.63 -10.05
N LEU A 124 -0.17 7.83 -8.85
CA LEU A 124 0.95 8.75 -8.66
C LEU A 124 2.23 8.27 -9.36
N SER A 125 2.39 6.97 -9.59
CA SER A 125 3.53 6.42 -10.32
C SER A 125 3.49 6.79 -11.79
N PHE A 126 2.35 6.69 -12.44
CA PHE A 126 2.16 7.15 -13.81
C PHE A 126 2.37 8.67 -13.93
N VAL A 127 1.74 9.45 -13.03
CA VAL A 127 1.88 10.93 -13.01
C VAL A 127 3.34 11.33 -12.86
N PHE A 128 4.08 10.72 -11.94
CA PHE A 128 5.51 10.98 -11.75
C PHE A 128 6.32 10.72 -13.02
N LYS A 129 6.19 9.54 -13.63
CA LYS A 129 6.93 9.17 -14.82
C LYS A 129 6.62 10.10 -16.00
N LYS A 130 5.35 10.36 -16.23
CA LYS A 130 4.89 11.18 -17.34
C LYS A 130 5.33 12.64 -17.19
N THR A 131 5.17 13.21 -15.99
CA THR A 131 5.60 14.58 -15.72
C THR A 131 7.11 14.75 -15.76
N LYS A 132 7.89 13.76 -15.26
CA LYS A 132 9.35 13.78 -15.36
C LYS A 132 9.82 13.85 -16.81
N LEU A 133 9.26 13.01 -17.69
CA LEU A 133 9.58 12.98 -19.11
C LEU A 133 9.23 14.31 -19.83
N LEU A 134 8.09 14.90 -19.46
CA LEU A 134 7.65 16.15 -20.07
C LEU A 134 8.45 17.36 -19.56
N LEU A 135 8.89 17.36 -18.31
CA LEU A 135 9.73 18.40 -17.74
C LEU A 135 11.13 18.46 -18.36
N GLU A 136 11.65 17.36 -18.90
CA GLU A 136 12.89 17.39 -19.71
C GLU A 136 12.75 18.26 -20.96
N LYS A 137 11.52 18.37 -21.50
CA LYS A 137 11.22 19.18 -22.70
C LYS A 137 10.65 20.55 -22.35
N HIS A 138 10.00 20.67 -21.20
CA HIS A 138 9.28 21.87 -20.72
C HIS A 138 9.63 22.17 -19.26
N PRO A 139 10.89 22.47 -18.91
CA PRO A 139 11.37 22.58 -17.53
C PRO A 139 10.66 23.68 -16.71
N ASP A 140 10.22 24.75 -17.37
CA ASP A 140 9.59 25.92 -16.72
C ASP A 140 8.06 25.79 -16.60
N ASN A 141 7.46 24.66 -16.98
CA ASN A 141 6.01 24.50 -16.93
C ASN A 141 5.53 24.30 -15.48
N ILE A 142 4.83 25.30 -14.95
CA ILE A 142 4.35 25.33 -13.55
C ILE A 142 3.40 24.17 -13.24
N MET A 143 2.49 23.82 -14.17
CA MET A 143 1.52 22.75 -13.93
C MET A 143 2.19 21.38 -13.85
N LEU A 144 3.11 21.08 -14.78
CA LEU A 144 3.89 19.86 -14.76
C LEU A 144 4.74 19.76 -13.48
N ASN A 145 5.39 20.85 -13.08
CA ASN A 145 6.15 20.89 -11.84
C ASN A 145 5.29 20.62 -10.62
N ASN A 146 4.08 21.18 -10.56
CA ASN A 146 3.14 20.92 -9.47
C ASN A 146 2.73 19.46 -9.39
N TYR A 147 2.37 18.84 -10.52
CA TYR A 147 2.04 17.41 -10.57
C TYR A 147 3.25 16.54 -10.20
N PHE A 148 4.43 16.87 -10.69
CA PHE A 148 5.67 16.18 -10.38
C PHE A 148 6.01 16.20 -8.88
N ILE A 149 5.90 17.37 -8.23
CA ILE A 149 6.14 17.52 -6.80
C ILE A 149 5.09 16.76 -5.98
N LYS A 150 3.81 16.89 -6.33
CA LYS A 150 2.71 16.23 -5.62
C LYS A 150 2.73 14.71 -5.77
N SER A 151 3.19 14.19 -6.90
CA SER A 151 3.28 12.75 -7.18
C SER A 151 4.58 12.11 -6.72
N SER A 152 5.51 12.87 -6.13
CA SER A 152 6.84 12.39 -5.75
C SER A 152 7.23 12.78 -4.33
N ARG A 153 8.13 11.99 -3.75
CA ARG A 153 8.84 12.30 -2.50
C ARG A 153 10.35 12.33 -2.75
N LYS A 154 11.08 13.00 -1.86
CA LYS A 154 12.55 13.00 -1.88
C LYS A 154 13.07 11.87 -1.03
N ILE A 155 14.12 11.21 -1.49
CA ILE A 155 14.89 10.24 -0.73
C ILE A 155 16.38 10.57 -0.86
N ASN A 156 17.16 10.20 0.15
CA ASN A 156 18.61 10.24 0.13
C ASN A 156 19.14 8.82 -0.07
N VAL A 157 20.21 8.68 -0.83
CA VAL A 157 20.89 7.40 -1.00
C VAL A 157 22.33 7.59 -0.60
N ASP A 158 22.75 6.93 0.46
CA ASP A 158 24.10 7.00 1.00
C ASP A 158 24.83 5.66 0.86
N SER A 159 26.17 5.73 0.91
CA SER A 159 27.05 4.57 0.89
C SER A 159 28.40 4.96 1.47
N ASP A 160 28.92 4.13 2.36
CA ASP A 160 30.30 4.20 2.86
C ASP A 160 31.31 3.51 1.91
N ILE A 161 30.82 2.97 0.78
CA ILE A 161 31.63 2.35 -0.26
C ILE A 161 31.85 3.36 -1.37
N GLU A 162 33.10 3.73 -1.62
CA GLU A 162 33.47 4.61 -2.71
C GLU A 162 32.99 4.08 -4.07
N GLU A 163 32.65 4.98 -4.99
CA GLU A 163 32.21 4.68 -6.35
C GLU A 163 30.94 3.80 -6.45
N THR A 164 30.11 3.75 -5.42
CA THR A 164 28.85 2.99 -5.48
C THR A 164 27.90 3.61 -6.49
N LYS A 165 27.64 2.90 -7.59
CA LYS A 165 26.68 3.28 -8.63
C LYS A 165 25.27 2.96 -8.19
N VAL A 166 24.37 3.92 -8.36
CA VAL A 166 22.96 3.83 -7.98
C VAL A 166 22.09 3.78 -9.23
N TYR A 167 21.19 2.82 -9.28
CA TYR A 167 20.21 2.65 -10.33
C TYR A 167 18.82 2.59 -9.74
N VAL A 168 17.81 3.08 -10.49
CA VAL A 168 16.40 2.98 -10.13
C VAL A 168 15.64 2.21 -11.21
N LYS A 169 14.70 1.38 -10.77
CA LYS A 169 13.72 0.72 -11.64
C LYS A 169 12.33 0.96 -11.09
N TYR A 170 11.50 1.66 -11.83
CA TYR A 170 10.11 1.91 -11.44
C TYR A 170 9.22 0.70 -11.73
N HIS A 171 8.07 0.64 -11.05
CA HIS A 171 7.09 -0.42 -11.27
C HIS A 171 6.76 -0.57 -12.77
N LYS A 172 6.71 -1.81 -13.26
CA LYS A 172 6.53 -2.20 -14.67
C LYS A 172 7.69 -1.88 -15.63
N ASP A 173 8.77 -1.26 -15.16
CA ASP A 173 9.97 -1.10 -16.02
C ASP A 173 10.72 -2.43 -16.08
N THR A 174 11.31 -2.71 -17.23
CA THR A 174 12.20 -3.85 -17.44
C THR A 174 13.68 -3.49 -17.26
N ILE A 175 14.02 -2.20 -17.36
CA ILE A 175 15.38 -1.69 -17.42
C ILE A 175 15.72 -0.90 -16.15
N TRP A 176 16.94 -1.07 -15.66
CA TRP A 176 17.54 -0.27 -14.60
C TRP A 176 18.10 1.04 -15.15
N ASN A 177 17.65 2.17 -14.62
CA ASN A 177 18.11 3.49 -14.99
C ASN A 177 19.18 3.97 -14.03
N TYR A 178 20.37 4.29 -14.55
CA TYR A 178 21.46 4.87 -13.77
C TYR A 178 21.09 6.28 -13.32
N ILE A 179 21.32 6.60 -12.03
CA ILE A 179 20.97 7.89 -11.44
C ILE A 179 22.13 8.64 -10.80
N GLY A 180 23.27 7.99 -10.59
CA GLY A 180 24.46 8.63 -10.04
C GLY A 180 25.35 7.70 -9.24
N ILE A 181 26.34 8.30 -8.57
CA ILE A 181 27.23 7.66 -7.61
C ILE A 181 26.82 8.17 -6.22
N ALA A 182 26.69 7.26 -5.24
CA ALA A 182 26.41 7.65 -3.85
C ALA A 182 27.62 8.36 -3.23
N PRO A 183 27.43 9.34 -2.32
CA PRO A 183 26.14 9.77 -1.80
C PRO A 183 25.33 10.62 -2.77
N ILE A 184 24.02 10.40 -2.83
CA ILE A 184 23.10 11.19 -3.64
C ILE A 184 22.07 11.85 -2.72
N ASP A 185 22.16 13.15 -2.60
CA ASP A 185 21.20 13.94 -1.84
C ASP A 185 19.94 14.22 -2.66
N SER A 186 18.81 13.86 -2.09
CA SER A 186 17.53 14.39 -2.55
C SER A 186 17.09 13.98 -3.96
N ILE A 187 17.14 12.67 -4.29
CA ILE A 187 16.45 12.17 -5.48
C ILE A 187 14.94 12.11 -5.27
N ARG A 188 14.19 12.40 -6.34
CA ARG A 188 12.74 12.25 -6.32
C ARG A 188 12.32 10.89 -6.88
N VAL A 189 11.45 10.23 -6.12
CA VAL A 189 10.83 8.93 -6.47
C VAL A 189 9.30 9.06 -6.34
N PRO A 190 8.50 8.18 -6.96
CA PRO A 190 7.05 8.22 -6.82
C PRO A 190 6.59 8.19 -5.36
N LYS A 191 5.54 8.98 -5.04
CA LYS A 191 4.90 9.01 -3.73
C LYS A 191 3.66 8.12 -3.78
N SER A 192 3.83 6.83 -3.58
CA SER A 192 2.70 5.93 -3.55
C SER A 192 2.74 5.00 -2.33
N ARG A 193 1.66 4.30 -2.11
CA ARG A 193 1.57 3.24 -1.11
C ARG A 193 1.84 1.91 -1.82
N GLY A 194 3.05 1.40 -1.74
CA GLY A 194 3.43 0.13 -2.31
C GLY A 194 4.77 0.15 -3.08
N VAL A 195 5.16 -0.96 -3.67
CA VAL A 195 6.46 -1.14 -4.35
C VAL A 195 6.42 -0.50 -5.73
N ASP A 196 6.58 0.84 -5.80
CA ASP A 196 6.57 1.56 -7.07
C ASP A 196 7.94 1.74 -7.70
N PHE A 197 8.98 1.51 -6.94
CA PHE A 197 10.35 1.53 -7.45
C PHE A 197 11.23 0.56 -6.66
N ASN A 198 12.34 0.16 -7.28
CA ASN A 198 13.44 -0.53 -6.62
C ASN A 198 14.71 0.26 -6.85
N LEU A 199 15.60 0.32 -5.86
CA LEU A 199 16.94 0.81 -5.98
C LEU A 199 17.91 -0.35 -6.10
N LYS A 200 18.91 -0.20 -6.97
CA LYS A 200 20.03 -1.10 -7.09
C LYS A 200 21.31 -0.31 -6.87
N LEU A 201 22.07 -0.69 -5.86
CA LEU A 201 23.38 -0.13 -5.54
C LEU A 201 24.45 -1.17 -5.85
N THR A 202 25.50 -0.77 -6.55
CA THR A 202 26.58 -1.70 -6.91
C THR A 202 27.92 -0.98 -7.09
N ASN A 203 29.00 -1.60 -6.66
CA ASN A 203 30.36 -1.17 -6.95
C ASN A 203 31.13 -2.17 -7.86
N GLY A 204 30.40 -3.04 -8.54
CA GLY A 204 30.95 -4.09 -9.40
C GLY A 204 31.05 -5.46 -8.72
N ASN A 205 31.33 -5.52 -7.42
CA ASN A 205 31.45 -6.76 -6.66
C ASN A 205 30.22 -7.07 -5.80
N ILE A 206 29.51 -6.02 -5.41
CA ILE A 206 28.34 -6.08 -4.52
C ILE A 206 27.16 -5.46 -5.24
N GLU A 207 26.04 -6.14 -5.18
CA GLU A 207 24.76 -5.66 -5.68
C GLU A 207 23.73 -5.74 -4.56
N TYR A 208 23.13 -4.60 -4.23
CA TYR A 208 22.02 -4.48 -3.31
C TYR A 208 20.79 -4.02 -4.06
N ILE A 209 19.65 -4.70 -3.88
CA ILE A 209 18.38 -4.34 -4.48
C ILE A 209 17.36 -4.16 -3.34
N SER A 210 16.91 -2.94 -3.18
CA SER A 210 15.88 -2.56 -2.20
C SER A 210 14.49 -2.51 -2.86
N GLY A 211 13.47 -2.89 -2.11
CA GLY A 211 12.09 -2.50 -2.40
C GLY A 211 11.80 -1.07 -1.94
N ASP A 212 10.53 -0.66 -2.08
CA ASP A 212 10.06 0.66 -1.61
C ASP A 212 10.12 0.72 -0.08
N GLU A 213 11.04 1.53 0.46
CA GLU A 213 11.15 1.78 1.89
C GLU A 213 10.53 3.14 2.25
N GLU A 214 9.63 3.14 3.20
CA GLU A 214 8.81 4.29 3.59
C GLU A 214 9.62 5.50 4.09
N TYR A 215 10.87 5.29 4.54
CA TYR A 215 11.68 6.29 5.22
C TYR A 215 12.83 6.89 4.40
N GLY A 216 13.06 6.44 3.18
CA GLY A 216 13.95 7.11 2.22
C GLY A 216 15.45 7.14 2.56
N TYR A 217 15.92 6.33 3.50
CA TYR A 217 17.34 6.17 3.81
C TYR A 217 17.80 4.76 3.45
N PHE A 218 18.87 4.68 2.65
CA PHE A 218 19.46 3.44 2.19
C PHE A 218 20.93 3.42 2.58
N ASP A 219 21.32 2.48 3.42
CA ASP A 219 22.68 2.26 3.87
C ASP A 219 23.17 0.91 3.35
N ILE A 220 24.21 0.92 2.54
CA ILE A 220 24.83 -0.28 2.00
C ILE A 220 26.15 -0.65 2.69
N SER A 221 26.55 0.06 3.76
CA SER A 221 27.75 -0.26 4.56
C SER A 221 27.75 -1.71 5.00
N LEU A 222 26.58 -2.22 5.36
CA LEU A 222 26.40 -3.59 5.81
C LEU A 222 26.44 -4.62 4.68
N ALA A 223 26.22 -4.21 3.43
CA ALA A 223 26.24 -5.13 2.29
C ALA A 223 27.65 -5.74 2.08
N ASN A 224 28.71 -5.00 2.42
CA ASN A 224 30.07 -5.50 2.37
C ASN A 224 30.36 -6.62 3.37
N LYS A 225 29.58 -6.70 4.45
CA LYS A 225 29.71 -7.74 5.47
C LYS A 225 28.95 -9.01 5.13
N LEU A 226 28.19 -9.01 4.02
CA LEU A 226 27.37 -10.15 3.61
C LEU A 226 28.20 -11.25 2.95
N PRO A 227 28.08 -12.50 3.39
CA PRO A 227 28.61 -13.64 2.67
C PRO A 227 27.94 -13.80 1.30
N LYS A 228 28.66 -14.36 0.33
CA LYS A 228 28.07 -14.71 -0.96
C LYS A 228 26.80 -15.57 -0.77
N GLY A 229 25.72 -15.20 -1.44
CA GLY A 229 24.45 -15.91 -1.35
C GLY A 229 23.49 -15.37 -0.29
N PHE A 230 23.81 -14.24 0.35
CA PHE A 230 22.91 -13.54 1.28
C PHE A 230 22.28 -12.30 0.64
N VAL A 231 21.19 -11.84 1.23
CA VAL A 231 20.51 -10.58 0.89
C VAL A 231 20.43 -9.73 2.15
N LEU A 232 20.76 -8.45 2.04
CA LEU A 232 20.60 -7.49 3.12
C LEU A 232 19.11 -7.18 3.32
N LYS A 233 18.71 -7.16 4.57
CA LYS A 233 17.46 -6.61 5.05
C LYS A 233 17.77 -5.43 5.95
N ASN A 234 17.24 -4.27 5.61
CA ASN A 234 17.50 -3.04 6.36
C ASN A 234 16.77 -3.02 7.69
N SER A 235 17.25 -2.19 8.63
CA SER A 235 16.57 -1.98 9.90
C SER A 235 15.17 -1.40 9.67
N LYS A 236 14.22 -1.86 10.46
CA LYS A 236 12.84 -1.36 10.46
C LYS A 236 12.46 -0.89 11.85
N LYS A 237 11.75 0.22 11.95
CA LYS A 237 11.16 0.73 13.20
C LYS A 237 9.64 0.56 13.13
N ASN A 238 9.00 0.37 14.29
CA ASN A 238 7.55 0.24 14.43
C ASN A 238 6.98 -0.89 13.56
N ILE A 239 7.55 -2.08 13.70
CA ILE A 239 7.13 -3.22 12.92
C ILE A 239 5.85 -3.78 13.52
N PHE A 240 4.77 -3.68 12.76
CA PHE A 240 3.56 -4.48 13.01
C PHE A 240 3.76 -5.85 12.36
N MET A 241 4.01 -6.85 13.17
CA MET A 241 4.03 -8.22 12.67
C MET A 241 2.70 -8.88 12.99
N ASN A 242 1.89 -9.04 11.98
CA ASN A 242 0.65 -9.78 12.05
C ASN A 242 0.93 -11.25 11.72
N PHE A 243 1.32 -11.97 12.74
CA PHE A 243 1.26 -13.41 12.68
C PHE A 243 0.10 -13.86 13.57
N PRO A 244 -0.78 -14.73 13.10
CA PRO A 244 -1.90 -15.18 13.92
C PRO A 244 -1.42 -15.69 15.27
N GLY A 245 -1.99 -15.15 16.34
CA GLY A 245 -1.63 -15.51 17.71
C GLY A 245 -0.30 -15.00 18.25
N ILE A 246 0.54 -14.34 17.43
CA ILE A 246 1.77 -13.71 17.92
C ILE A 246 1.62 -12.20 17.88
N PHE A 247 1.59 -11.58 19.04
CA PHE A 247 1.48 -10.14 19.20
C PHE A 247 2.80 -9.53 19.65
N LEU A 248 3.30 -8.55 18.89
CA LEU A 248 4.38 -7.68 19.31
C LEU A 248 3.88 -6.25 19.33
N GLY A 249 3.98 -5.64 20.50
CA GLY A 249 3.61 -4.25 20.71
C GLY A 249 4.33 -3.28 19.76
N SER A 250 3.81 -2.08 19.65
CA SER A 250 4.17 -1.04 18.68
C SER A 250 5.60 -0.49 18.71
N ASP A 251 6.43 -0.88 19.67
CA ASP A 251 7.76 -0.29 19.90
C ASP A 251 8.93 -1.17 19.46
N ASN A 252 8.67 -2.22 18.69
CA ASN A 252 9.70 -3.15 18.24
C ASN A 252 10.40 -2.66 16.98
N SER A 253 11.72 -2.60 17.05
CA SER A 253 12.59 -2.38 15.90
C SER A 253 13.28 -3.69 15.52
N LEU A 254 13.38 -3.97 14.22
CA LEU A 254 14.18 -5.05 13.66
C LEU A 254 15.50 -4.44 13.16
N PRO A 255 16.63 -4.75 13.78
CA PRO A 255 17.93 -4.34 13.27
C PRO A 255 18.19 -4.88 11.87
N ALA A 256 19.07 -4.24 11.12
CA ALA A 256 19.50 -4.76 9.82
C ALA A 256 20.18 -6.12 9.98
N TYR A 257 19.90 -7.03 9.04
CA TYR A 257 20.45 -8.39 9.03
C TYR A 257 20.63 -8.90 7.61
N GLY A 258 21.47 -9.90 7.43
CA GLY A 258 21.57 -10.65 6.18
C GLY A 258 20.78 -11.95 6.27
N VAL A 259 20.05 -12.32 5.20
CA VAL A 259 19.35 -13.61 5.10
C VAL A 259 19.86 -14.39 3.90
N SER A 260 20.10 -15.70 4.05
CA SER A 260 20.50 -16.54 2.94
C SER A 260 19.41 -16.60 1.86
N LYS A 261 19.83 -16.51 0.58
CA LYS A 261 18.90 -16.54 -0.57
C LYS A 261 18.11 -17.83 -0.62
N THR A 262 18.72 -18.93 -0.22
CA THR A 262 18.15 -20.28 -0.31
C THR A 262 18.19 -20.97 1.05
N GLU A 263 17.43 -22.03 1.19
CA GLU A 263 17.60 -23.04 2.22
C GLU A 263 19.01 -23.64 2.16
N VAL A 264 19.43 -24.31 3.21
CA VAL A 264 20.70 -25.07 3.21
C VAL A 264 20.50 -26.36 2.42
N SER A 265 21.42 -26.62 1.46
CA SER A 265 21.32 -27.84 0.63
C SER A 265 21.99 -29.06 1.29
N ASN A 266 21.64 -30.25 0.78
CA ASN A 266 22.28 -31.51 1.19
C ASN A 266 23.81 -31.47 1.05
N GLN A 267 24.31 -30.94 -0.06
CA GLN A 267 25.76 -30.81 -0.30
C GLN A 267 26.44 -29.91 0.74
N GLN A 268 25.81 -28.79 1.11
CA GLN A 268 26.34 -27.89 2.12
C GLN A 268 26.34 -28.54 3.50
N TYR A 269 25.28 -29.30 3.83
CA TYR A 269 25.17 -29.99 5.10
C TYR A 269 26.13 -31.18 5.21
N ARG A 270 26.39 -31.91 4.11
CA ARG A 270 27.40 -32.96 4.08
C ARG A 270 28.77 -32.45 4.50
N LYS A 271 29.15 -31.27 4.02
CA LYS A 271 30.41 -30.62 4.40
C LYS A 271 30.52 -30.42 5.93
N PHE A 272 29.42 -30.04 6.59
CA PHE A 272 29.38 -29.94 8.06
C PHE A 272 29.67 -31.27 8.75
N ILE A 273 29.11 -32.36 8.23
CA ILE A 273 29.35 -33.71 8.78
C ILE A 273 30.81 -34.11 8.56
N GLU A 274 31.32 -33.95 7.33
CA GLU A 274 32.72 -34.28 6.96
C GLU A 274 33.76 -33.49 7.78
N ASP A 275 33.43 -32.26 8.15
CA ASP A 275 34.29 -31.39 8.98
C ASP A 275 34.14 -31.68 10.50
N GLY A 276 33.51 -32.80 10.89
CA GLY A 276 33.39 -33.22 12.31
C GLY A 276 32.29 -32.50 13.09
N GLY A 277 31.26 -31.95 12.40
CA GLY A 277 30.23 -31.15 13.05
C GLY A 277 29.43 -31.89 14.11
N TYR A 278 29.28 -33.21 14.01
CA TYR A 278 28.62 -34.03 15.04
C TYR A 278 29.55 -34.46 16.15
N GLU A 279 30.84 -34.24 16.01
CA GLU A 279 31.88 -34.63 16.97
C GLU A 279 32.40 -33.41 17.78
N THR A 280 31.92 -32.20 17.45
CA THR A 280 32.36 -30.93 18.03
C THR A 280 31.26 -30.37 18.96
N PRO A 281 31.33 -30.59 20.29
CA PRO A 281 30.27 -30.22 21.25
C PRO A 281 29.95 -28.71 21.25
N GLU A 282 30.89 -27.84 20.91
CA GLU A 282 30.77 -26.38 20.93
C GLU A 282 29.71 -25.87 19.93
N PHE A 283 29.38 -26.64 18.90
CA PHE A 283 28.32 -26.29 17.99
C PHE A 283 26.93 -26.56 18.54
N TRP A 284 26.79 -27.41 19.54
CA TRP A 284 25.51 -27.88 20.08
C TRP A 284 25.10 -27.12 21.30
N ASP A 285 23.81 -26.81 21.42
CA ASP A 285 23.22 -26.11 22.56
C ASP A 285 22.87 -27.10 23.70
N PHE A 286 23.87 -27.85 24.19
CA PHE A 286 23.75 -28.73 25.32
C PHE A 286 24.71 -28.28 26.44
N PRO A 287 24.37 -28.55 27.74
CA PRO A 287 23.18 -29.21 28.24
C PRO A 287 21.92 -28.36 28.16
N VAL A 288 20.75 -29.00 28.06
CA VAL A 288 19.43 -28.37 28.05
C VAL A 288 18.44 -29.14 28.90
N ASN A 289 17.56 -28.45 29.62
CA ASN A 289 16.46 -29.08 30.36
C ASN A 289 15.17 -28.95 29.55
N ILE A 290 14.51 -30.06 29.23
CA ILE A 290 13.24 -30.12 28.52
C ILE A 290 12.28 -30.99 29.32
N ASN A 291 11.17 -30.43 29.75
CA ASN A 291 10.18 -31.10 30.58
C ASN A 291 10.75 -31.74 31.86
N GLY A 292 11.74 -31.07 32.49
CA GLY A 292 12.40 -31.58 33.71
C GLY A 292 13.47 -32.63 33.48
N ILE A 293 13.76 -33.00 32.22
CA ILE A 293 14.79 -33.96 31.84
C ILE A 293 16.00 -33.19 31.31
N GLU A 294 17.15 -33.40 31.95
CA GLU A 294 18.43 -32.87 31.49
C GLU A 294 19.00 -33.71 30.34
N HIS A 295 19.28 -33.04 29.23
CA HIS A 295 19.89 -33.61 28.03
C HIS A 295 21.33 -33.10 27.91
N SER A 296 22.31 -33.99 28.07
CA SER A 296 23.73 -33.69 27.79
C SER A 296 24.06 -33.95 26.32
N PHE A 297 25.22 -33.42 25.85
CA PHE A 297 25.70 -33.68 24.51
C PHE A 297 25.89 -35.21 24.27
N ASP A 298 26.62 -35.88 25.14
CA ASP A 298 26.95 -37.30 24.98
C ASP A 298 25.74 -38.22 24.91
N ASN A 299 24.68 -37.88 25.66
CA ASN A 299 23.42 -38.65 25.63
C ASN A 299 22.56 -38.32 24.42
N SER A 300 22.60 -37.09 23.96
CA SER A 300 21.68 -36.59 22.92
C SER A 300 22.21 -36.79 21.52
N ILE A 301 23.54 -36.68 21.31
CA ILE A 301 24.13 -36.76 19.96
C ILE A 301 23.78 -38.06 19.23
N ARG A 302 23.64 -39.15 19.99
CA ARG A 302 23.28 -40.49 19.46
C ARG A 302 21.87 -40.57 18.86
N LEU A 303 21.02 -39.56 19.16
CA LEU A 303 19.67 -39.46 18.61
C LEU A 303 19.68 -38.91 17.19
N PHE A 304 20.76 -38.30 16.78
CA PHE A 304 20.86 -37.57 15.51
C PHE A 304 21.59 -38.39 14.45
N THR A 305 21.03 -39.56 14.19
CA THR A 305 21.55 -40.54 13.20
C THR A 305 20.51 -40.81 12.13
N ASP A 306 20.96 -41.29 10.99
CA ASP A 306 20.13 -41.90 9.99
C ASP A 306 19.60 -43.31 10.47
N LYS A 307 18.78 -43.93 9.66
CA LYS A 307 18.23 -45.25 10.01
C LYS A 307 19.27 -46.37 10.12
N PHE A 308 20.50 -46.12 9.72
CA PHE A 308 21.62 -47.10 9.80
C PHE A 308 22.64 -46.73 10.89
N GLY A 309 22.32 -45.74 11.74
CA GLY A 309 23.15 -45.33 12.88
C GLY A 309 24.34 -44.45 12.52
N LYS A 310 24.39 -43.89 11.32
CA LYS A 310 25.39 -42.88 10.94
C LYS A 310 24.87 -41.49 11.29
N TYR A 311 25.75 -40.64 11.82
CA TYR A 311 25.40 -39.24 12.12
C TYR A 311 24.95 -38.50 10.85
N GLY A 312 23.87 -37.77 10.95
CA GLY A 312 23.34 -37.01 9.84
C GLY A 312 21.80 -37.02 9.76
N PRO A 313 21.21 -36.37 8.74
CA PRO A 313 19.77 -36.25 8.54
C PRO A 313 19.06 -37.61 8.50
N LYS A 314 17.86 -37.65 9.10
CA LYS A 314 17.07 -38.90 9.27
C LYS A 314 16.76 -39.63 7.94
N ASN A 315 16.66 -38.90 6.83
CA ASN A 315 16.34 -39.48 5.51
C ASN A 315 17.57 -39.95 4.72
N TRP A 316 18.79 -39.68 5.22
CA TRP A 316 19.98 -40.14 4.56
C TRP A 316 20.19 -41.65 4.77
N ILE A 317 21.08 -42.25 3.98
CA ILE A 317 21.33 -43.68 3.99
C ILE A 317 22.86 -43.85 4.12
N TYR A 318 23.31 -44.52 5.21
CA TYR A 318 24.70 -44.69 5.54
C TYR A 318 25.51 -43.35 5.60
N GLY A 319 24.87 -42.26 6.03
CA GLY A 319 25.48 -40.98 6.12
C GLY A 319 25.50 -40.18 4.79
N GLU A 320 24.80 -40.65 3.76
CA GLU A 320 24.76 -40.04 2.44
C GLU A 320 23.33 -39.80 1.97
N PHE A 321 23.12 -38.71 1.21
CA PHE A 321 21.86 -38.42 0.51
C PHE A 321 21.81 -39.17 -0.84
N ASN A 322 20.62 -39.24 -1.45
CA ASN A 322 20.47 -39.91 -2.75
C ASN A 322 21.23 -39.12 -3.84
N LYS A 323 21.84 -39.86 -4.78
CA LYS A 323 22.52 -39.27 -5.93
C LYS A 323 21.56 -38.38 -6.72
N GLY A 324 22.01 -37.14 -7.02
CA GLY A 324 21.23 -36.15 -7.73
C GLY A 324 20.41 -35.24 -6.80
N GLU A 325 20.49 -35.43 -5.46
CA GLU A 325 19.85 -34.55 -4.47
C GLU A 325 20.83 -33.55 -3.82
N GLU A 326 21.97 -33.29 -4.44
CA GLU A 326 23.00 -32.37 -3.92
C GLU A 326 22.45 -30.98 -3.64
N ASN A 327 21.60 -30.47 -4.55
CA ASN A 327 20.99 -29.14 -4.49
C ASN A 327 19.59 -29.11 -3.88
N PHE A 328 19.09 -30.23 -3.37
CA PHE A 328 17.84 -30.25 -2.61
C PHE A 328 18.07 -29.78 -1.17
N PRO A 329 17.06 -29.23 -0.49
CA PRO A 329 17.20 -28.80 0.90
C PRO A 329 17.55 -30.00 1.78
N VAL A 330 18.47 -29.77 2.71
CA VAL A 330 18.66 -30.73 3.81
C VAL A 330 17.37 -30.76 4.62
N ARG A 331 16.90 -31.95 4.94
CA ARG A 331 15.64 -32.21 5.64
C ARG A 331 15.73 -33.41 6.55
N GLY A 332 14.76 -33.58 7.42
CA GLY A 332 14.84 -34.65 8.43
C GLY A 332 15.83 -34.35 9.53
N ILE A 333 16.02 -33.07 9.85
CA ILE A 333 16.90 -32.54 10.88
C ILE A 333 16.09 -31.92 12.03
N SER A 334 16.62 -32.06 13.25
CA SER A 334 16.09 -31.43 14.45
C SER A 334 16.50 -29.96 14.53
N TRP A 335 15.91 -29.22 15.50
CA TRP A 335 16.34 -27.87 15.81
C TRP A 335 17.80 -27.81 16.26
N PHE A 336 18.24 -28.79 17.07
CA PHE A 336 19.62 -28.87 17.52
C PHE A 336 20.61 -29.04 16.36
N GLU A 337 20.29 -29.89 15.40
CA GLU A 337 21.09 -30.09 14.19
C GLU A 337 21.13 -28.84 13.32
N ALA A 338 19.99 -28.17 13.15
CA ALA A 338 19.92 -26.88 12.43
C ALA A 338 20.74 -25.79 13.12
N ARG A 339 20.67 -25.70 14.44
CA ARG A 339 21.41 -24.75 15.25
C ARG A 339 22.91 -25.02 15.25
N ALA A 340 23.32 -26.30 15.36
CA ALA A 340 24.72 -26.70 15.26
C ALA A 340 25.32 -26.33 13.92
N TYR A 341 24.59 -26.58 12.81
CA TYR A 341 25.02 -26.16 11.50
C TYR A 341 25.18 -24.63 11.39
N ALA A 342 24.24 -23.86 11.94
CA ALA A 342 24.32 -22.40 11.93
C ALA A 342 25.59 -21.91 12.68
N LYS A 343 25.87 -22.45 13.87
CA LYS A 343 27.11 -22.14 14.63
C LYS A 343 28.38 -22.54 13.90
N TYR A 344 28.42 -23.71 13.27
CA TYR A 344 29.53 -24.14 12.43
C TYR A 344 29.84 -23.12 11.33
N LYS A 345 28.84 -22.49 10.75
CA LYS A 345 28.97 -21.44 9.74
C LYS A 345 29.30 -20.05 10.34
N GLY A 346 29.35 -19.90 11.68
CA GLY A 346 29.48 -18.60 12.33
C GLY A 346 28.25 -17.71 12.11
N LEU A 347 27.08 -18.31 11.93
CA LEU A 347 25.80 -17.67 11.59
C LEU A 347 24.72 -18.07 12.60
N SER A 348 23.49 -17.63 12.38
CA SER A 348 22.33 -17.96 13.21
C SER A 348 21.16 -18.51 12.38
N LEU A 349 20.23 -19.19 13.05
CA LEU A 349 18.87 -19.36 12.54
C LEU A 349 18.16 -18.01 12.60
N PRO A 350 17.23 -17.71 11.69
CA PRO A 350 16.41 -16.51 11.80
C PRO A 350 15.60 -16.53 13.10
N ASN A 351 15.37 -15.37 13.71
CA ASN A 351 14.26 -15.26 14.62
C ASN A 351 12.94 -15.14 13.84
N VAL A 352 11.80 -15.30 14.52
CA VAL A 352 10.48 -15.27 13.90
C VAL A 352 10.28 -13.97 13.10
N PHE A 353 10.75 -12.85 13.60
CA PHE A 353 10.58 -11.54 12.94
C PHE A 353 11.44 -11.39 11.69
N GLN A 354 12.68 -11.84 11.75
CA GLN A 354 13.56 -11.88 10.60
C GLN A 354 12.99 -12.77 9.50
N TRP A 355 12.42 -13.92 9.91
CA TRP A 355 11.79 -14.82 8.96
C TRP A 355 10.55 -14.19 8.31
N LEU A 356 9.65 -13.59 9.12
CA LEU A 356 8.44 -12.92 8.62
C LEU A 356 8.78 -11.74 7.70
N ASP A 357 9.82 -10.97 8.03
CA ASP A 357 10.30 -9.89 7.18
C ASP A 357 10.85 -10.41 5.85
N ALA A 358 11.66 -11.48 5.90
CA ALA A 358 12.20 -12.14 4.71
C ALA A 358 11.08 -12.70 3.81
N ALA A 359 10.03 -13.24 4.43
CA ALA A 359 8.83 -13.76 3.77
C ALA A 359 7.83 -12.67 3.31
N GLN A 360 8.15 -11.39 3.51
CA GLN A 360 7.27 -10.25 3.20
C GLN A 360 5.91 -10.30 3.92
N LEU A 361 5.87 -10.93 5.09
CA LEU A 361 4.71 -11.03 5.98
C LEU A 361 4.78 -9.98 7.11
N SER A 362 5.85 -9.17 7.18
CA SER A 362 5.99 -8.09 8.14
C SER A 362 5.23 -6.85 7.67
N GLY A 363 4.46 -6.25 8.56
CA GLY A 363 3.72 -5.02 8.31
C GLY A 363 2.24 -5.25 8.00
N PHE A 364 1.49 -4.15 7.92
CA PHE A 364 0.09 -4.14 7.47
C PHE A 364 0.02 -4.40 5.97
N THR A 365 0.37 -5.60 5.55
CA THR A 365 0.14 -5.98 4.16
C THR A 365 -1.33 -6.36 4.00
N SER A 366 -2.08 -5.49 3.36
CA SER A 366 -3.44 -5.82 2.88
C SER A 366 -3.42 -6.89 1.78
N LYS A 367 -2.23 -7.33 1.37
CA LYS A 367 -2.00 -8.35 0.35
C LYS A 367 -0.92 -9.28 0.82
N LEU A 368 -1.23 -10.58 0.89
CA LEU A 368 -0.19 -11.60 0.97
C LEU A 368 0.69 -11.54 -0.29
N PRO A 369 1.99 -11.83 -0.16
CA PRO A 369 2.83 -12.00 -1.33
C PRO A 369 2.27 -13.10 -2.24
N ASP A 370 2.49 -12.97 -3.54
CA ASP A 370 2.11 -14.01 -4.49
C ASP A 370 2.96 -15.26 -4.27
N ILE A 371 2.33 -16.31 -3.74
CA ILE A 371 2.94 -17.62 -3.51
C ILE A 371 2.56 -18.65 -4.58
N SER A 372 1.88 -18.22 -5.65
CA SER A 372 1.48 -19.12 -6.73
C SER A 372 2.68 -19.83 -7.35
N GLY A 373 2.57 -21.13 -7.53
CA GLY A 373 3.65 -21.97 -8.03
C GLY A 373 4.76 -22.28 -7.00
N SER A 374 4.62 -21.87 -5.73
CA SER A 374 5.44 -22.38 -4.63
C SER A 374 5.19 -23.88 -4.43
N ASN A 375 6.14 -24.54 -3.80
CA ASN A 375 6.08 -26.00 -3.66
C ASN A 375 5.24 -26.42 -2.43
N TYR A 376 3.93 -26.46 -2.63
CA TYR A 376 2.93 -26.97 -1.70
C TYR A 376 2.14 -28.14 -2.33
N ASN A 377 1.38 -28.87 -1.55
CA ASN A 377 0.51 -29.96 -2.01
C ASN A 377 1.23 -30.92 -2.99
N SER A 378 2.48 -31.22 -2.69
CA SER A 378 3.39 -32.00 -3.51
C SER A 378 3.94 -33.20 -2.74
N ASN A 379 4.37 -34.24 -3.44
CA ASN A 379 4.93 -35.44 -2.83
C ASN A 379 6.46 -35.40 -2.65
N LYS A 380 7.11 -34.32 -3.08
CA LYS A 380 8.58 -34.20 -2.98
C LYS A 380 9.03 -32.74 -2.92
N PRO A 381 10.19 -32.47 -2.27
CA PRO A 381 10.79 -31.15 -2.31
C PRO A 381 11.30 -30.79 -3.71
N LYS A 382 11.61 -29.54 -3.92
CA LYS A 382 12.32 -28.97 -5.08
C LYS A 382 13.71 -28.53 -4.66
N GLU A 383 14.57 -28.27 -5.63
CA GLU A 383 15.91 -27.72 -5.38
C GLU A 383 15.84 -26.37 -4.65
N VAL A 384 16.87 -26.04 -3.84
CA VAL A 384 16.91 -24.82 -3.01
C VAL A 384 16.82 -23.52 -3.80
N ASN A 385 17.10 -23.51 -5.09
CA ASN A 385 17.00 -22.33 -5.96
C ASN A 385 15.65 -22.22 -6.70
N PHE A 386 14.73 -23.13 -6.45
CA PHE A 386 13.41 -23.10 -7.08
C PHE A 386 12.57 -21.90 -6.57
N LYS A 387 12.01 -21.12 -7.49
CA LYS A 387 11.28 -19.89 -7.16
C LYS A 387 9.79 -19.94 -7.43
N GLY A 388 9.32 -20.91 -8.21
CA GLY A 388 7.96 -20.83 -8.72
C GLY A 388 7.73 -19.52 -9.49
N ASN A 389 6.57 -18.92 -9.35
CA ASN A 389 6.21 -17.62 -9.93
C ASN A 389 6.50 -16.45 -8.97
N SER A 390 7.00 -16.74 -7.77
CA SER A 390 7.18 -15.75 -6.71
C SER A 390 8.35 -14.80 -6.96
N LYS A 391 8.19 -13.54 -6.56
CA LYS A 391 9.25 -12.53 -6.48
C LYS A 391 10.02 -12.59 -5.16
N MET A 392 9.62 -13.45 -4.24
CA MET A 392 10.25 -13.66 -2.93
C MET A 392 11.59 -14.40 -3.04
N LEU A 393 12.22 -14.63 -1.90
CA LEU A 393 13.35 -15.54 -1.81
C LEU A 393 12.94 -16.96 -2.24
N PRO A 394 13.80 -17.72 -2.93
CA PRO A 394 13.52 -19.09 -3.31
C PRO A 394 13.03 -19.92 -2.12
N ASN A 395 11.93 -20.63 -2.32
CA ASN A 395 11.33 -21.58 -1.38
C ASN A 395 10.99 -21.05 0.02
N ILE A 396 11.00 -19.72 0.25
CA ILE A 396 10.59 -19.20 1.56
C ILE A 396 9.10 -19.49 1.85
N ALA A 397 8.33 -19.74 0.82
CA ALA A 397 6.97 -20.26 0.89
C ALA A 397 6.97 -21.72 0.45
N GLY A 398 6.69 -22.64 1.36
CA GLY A 398 6.63 -24.10 1.10
C GLY A 398 7.99 -24.77 1.06
N ASN A 399 8.09 -25.84 0.30
CA ASN A 399 9.24 -26.72 0.16
C ASN A 399 9.64 -27.43 1.45
N VAL A 400 10.40 -26.80 2.35
CA VAL A 400 10.62 -27.30 3.72
C VAL A 400 10.33 -26.22 4.74
N ARG A 401 9.77 -26.63 5.88
CA ARG A 401 9.62 -25.71 7.03
C ARG A 401 10.99 -25.33 7.55
N GLU A 402 11.14 -24.07 7.91
CA GLU A 402 12.42 -23.51 8.34
C GLU A 402 12.43 -23.27 9.85
N TRP A 403 13.37 -23.93 10.56
CA TRP A 403 13.58 -23.73 11.98
C TRP A 403 13.96 -22.29 12.30
N THR A 404 13.36 -21.73 13.32
CA THR A 404 13.75 -20.42 13.89
C THR A 404 14.43 -20.59 15.24
N ILE A 405 15.10 -19.55 15.74
CA ILE A 405 15.79 -19.62 17.03
C ILE A 405 14.83 -19.59 18.22
N ASN A 406 13.61 -19.07 18.05
CA ASN A 406 12.67 -18.79 19.12
C ASN A 406 12.08 -20.05 19.75
N SER A 407 11.92 -19.99 21.07
CA SER A 407 11.13 -20.96 21.82
C SER A 407 9.64 -20.62 21.76
N HIS A 408 8.81 -21.65 21.82
CA HIS A 408 7.38 -21.58 22.06
C HIS A 408 7.06 -22.38 23.31
N GLY A 409 6.69 -21.70 24.37
CA GLY A 409 6.67 -22.33 25.70
C GLY A 409 8.05 -22.82 26.14
N THR A 410 8.07 -23.86 26.95
CA THR A 410 9.29 -24.40 27.59
C THR A 410 9.97 -25.52 26.80
N ASP A 411 9.25 -26.17 25.89
CA ASP A 411 9.64 -27.46 25.27
C ASP A 411 9.54 -27.50 23.74
N ARG A 412 9.17 -26.38 23.10
CA ARG A 412 8.99 -26.31 21.66
C ARG A 412 9.80 -25.19 21.03
N LYS A 413 10.10 -25.32 19.75
CA LYS A 413 10.77 -24.32 18.93
C LYS A 413 9.89 -23.97 17.74
N ALA A 414 9.85 -22.68 17.39
CA ALA A 414 9.08 -22.21 16.26
C ALA A 414 9.70 -22.66 14.93
N ILE A 415 8.83 -23.05 13.98
CA ILE A 415 9.20 -23.51 12.66
C ILE A 415 8.16 -23.02 11.66
N LEU A 416 8.57 -22.39 10.57
CA LEU A 416 7.71 -21.56 9.73
C LEU A 416 7.76 -21.95 8.26
N GLY A 417 6.83 -21.42 7.44
CA GLY A 417 6.86 -21.44 5.98
C GLY A 417 6.03 -22.54 5.31
N GLY A 418 5.53 -23.49 6.06
CA GLY A 418 4.89 -24.68 5.47
C GLY A 418 5.89 -25.59 4.73
N SER A 419 5.42 -26.64 4.09
CA SER A 419 6.28 -27.59 3.37
C SER A 419 5.63 -28.09 2.08
N TYR A 420 6.38 -28.86 1.32
CA TYR A 420 5.88 -29.48 0.09
C TYR A 420 4.64 -30.38 0.28
N GLU A 421 4.44 -30.94 1.47
CA GLU A 421 3.27 -31.79 1.78
C GLU A 421 2.08 -31.02 2.36
N THR A 422 2.27 -29.74 2.76
CA THR A 422 1.22 -28.97 3.41
C THR A 422 0.45 -28.10 2.42
N ASP A 423 -0.71 -27.63 2.84
CA ASP A 423 -1.51 -26.66 2.09
C ASP A 423 -0.88 -25.26 2.11
N GLU A 424 -1.19 -24.43 1.12
CA GLU A 424 -0.66 -23.07 0.93
C GLU A 424 -0.94 -22.15 2.12
N TYR A 425 -2.06 -22.33 2.83
CA TYR A 425 -2.38 -21.50 4.00
C TYR A 425 -1.36 -21.63 5.14
N THR A 426 -0.59 -22.75 5.18
CA THR A 426 0.45 -22.97 6.20
C THR A 426 1.63 -21.99 6.06
N PHE A 427 1.77 -21.30 4.94
CA PHE A 427 2.76 -20.24 4.76
C PHE A 427 2.62 -19.12 5.81
N ASN A 428 1.39 -18.78 6.13
CA ASN A 428 1.04 -17.71 7.05
C ASN A 428 0.55 -18.23 8.41
N SER A 429 0.78 -19.50 8.72
CA SER A 429 0.40 -20.11 9.99
C SER A 429 1.61 -20.31 10.89
N PHE A 430 1.46 -19.96 12.16
CA PHE A 430 2.47 -20.26 13.17
C PHE A 430 2.50 -21.75 13.45
N ASN A 431 3.71 -22.30 13.53
CA ASN A 431 3.92 -23.68 13.93
C ASN A 431 5.10 -23.80 14.89
N SER A 432 5.03 -24.78 15.76
CA SER A 432 6.12 -25.13 16.67
C SER A 432 6.20 -26.62 16.90
N LEU A 433 7.40 -27.15 17.07
CA LEU A 433 7.65 -28.55 17.27
C LEU A 433 8.66 -28.77 18.41
N SER A 434 8.67 -29.98 18.98
CA SER A 434 9.75 -30.38 19.86
C SER A 434 11.10 -30.16 19.18
N PRO A 435 12.12 -29.65 19.90
CA PRO A 435 13.43 -29.42 19.33
C PRO A 435 14.14 -30.71 18.85
N PHE A 436 13.66 -31.87 19.26
CA PHE A 436 14.10 -33.19 18.79
C PHE A 436 13.33 -33.68 17.55
N ASN A 437 12.30 -32.96 17.08
CA ASN A 437 11.52 -33.38 15.92
C ASN A 437 12.36 -33.39 14.65
N ARG A 438 12.43 -34.54 13.97
CA ARG A 438 13.18 -34.77 12.73
C ARG A 438 12.25 -35.19 11.59
N SER A 439 11.15 -34.43 11.40
CA SER A 439 10.25 -34.63 10.28
C SER A 439 10.95 -34.35 8.95
N LEU A 440 10.60 -35.11 7.91
CA LEU A 440 11.13 -34.92 6.56
C LEU A 440 10.74 -33.58 5.92
N GLN A 441 9.84 -32.86 6.53
CA GLN A 441 9.44 -31.51 6.12
C GLN A 441 10.29 -30.41 6.77
N ASN A 442 11.18 -30.71 7.74
CA ASN A 442 11.94 -29.74 8.49
C ASN A 442 13.32 -29.50 7.87
N GLY A 443 13.62 -28.24 7.55
CA GLY A 443 14.90 -27.75 7.05
C GLY A 443 15.33 -26.48 7.77
N LEU A 444 16.19 -25.69 7.15
CA LEU A 444 16.70 -24.44 7.73
C LEU A 444 17.11 -23.41 6.67
N ARG A 445 17.06 -22.16 7.06
CA ARG A 445 17.65 -20.99 6.41
C ARG A 445 18.56 -20.27 7.40
N LEU A 446 19.55 -19.53 6.92
CA LEU A 446 20.53 -18.86 7.78
C LEU A 446 20.36 -17.34 7.74
N VAL A 447 20.74 -16.70 8.85
CA VAL A 447 20.88 -15.24 8.95
C VAL A 447 22.22 -14.86 9.53
N ILE A 448 22.66 -13.62 9.20
CA ILE A 448 23.80 -12.95 9.85
C ILE A 448 23.28 -11.69 10.53
N ASN A 449 23.61 -11.51 11.81
CA ASN A 449 23.30 -10.32 12.59
C ASN A 449 24.53 -9.42 12.61
N PHE A 450 24.37 -8.11 12.33
CA PHE A 450 25.48 -7.16 12.23
C PHE A 450 25.81 -6.46 13.55
N LEU A 451 24.87 -6.41 14.46
CA LEU A 451 25.09 -5.82 15.77
C LEU A 451 25.65 -6.89 16.72
N ASP A 452 26.87 -6.64 17.25
CA ASP A 452 27.42 -7.38 18.38
C ASP A 452 26.65 -6.98 19.63
N GLY A 453 25.99 -7.91 20.22
CA GLY A 453 25.36 -7.74 21.53
C GLY A 453 23.88 -8.05 21.53
N ASN A 454 23.59 -8.96 22.46
CA ASN A 454 22.27 -9.29 23.00
C ASN A 454 21.21 -8.19 22.74
N THR A 455 20.66 -8.15 21.55
CA THR A 455 19.31 -7.65 21.46
C THR A 455 18.48 -8.72 22.13
N ASN A 456 17.79 -8.39 23.23
CA ASN A 456 16.86 -9.27 23.94
C ASN A 456 15.83 -9.94 23.04
N ASN A 457 15.86 -9.63 21.76
CA ASN A 457 14.97 -10.13 20.70
C ASN A 457 15.39 -11.49 20.13
N ASP A 458 16.64 -11.96 20.34
CA ASP A 458 17.10 -13.21 19.73
C ASP A 458 16.66 -14.47 20.50
N ILE A 459 16.26 -14.32 21.77
CA ILE A 459 15.97 -15.46 22.67
C ILE A 459 14.58 -15.37 23.32
N PHE A 460 13.72 -14.42 22.90
CA PHE A 460 12.42 -14.33 23.57
C PHE A 460 11.52 -15.53 23.24
N VAL A 461 10.73 -15.91 24.24
CA VAL A 461 9.69 -16.92 24.09
C VAL A 461 8.55 -16.30 23.31
N VAL A 462 8.19 -16.92 22.20
CA VAL A 462 6.99 -16.53 21.46
C VAL A 462 5.79 -17.13 22.17
N GLU A 463 4.90 -16.29 22.64
CA GLU A 463 3.61 -16.74 23.14
C GLU A 463 2.61 -16.73 22.02
N HIS A 464 2.08 -17.90 21.68
CA HIS A 464 0.97 -18.05 20.74
C HIS A 464 -0.32 -18.14 21.54
N ILE A 465 -1.29 -17.29 21.22
CA ILE A 465 -2.60 -17.30 21.87
C ILE A 465 -3.45 -18.35 21.16
N GLU A 466 -3.58 -19.52 21.75
CA GLU A 466 -4.56 -20.53 21.33
C GLU A 466 -5.87 -20.29 22.07
N ARG A 467 -6.98 -20.21 21.34
CA ARG A 467 -8.29 -20.08 21.92
C ARG A 467 -9.30 -21.01 21.24
N ASN A 468 -9.92 -21.85 22.03
CA ASN A 468 -11.00 -22.71 21.56
C ASN A 468 -12.35 -22.16 22.06
N PHE A 469 -13.07 -21.44 21.22
CA PHE A 469 -14.37 -20.84 21.54
C PHE A 469 -15.47 -21.85 21.89
N ASN A 470 -15.29 -23.15 21.60
CA ASN A 470 -16.23 -24.18 22.04
C ASN A 470 -16.17 -24.43 23.56
N ASN A 471 -15.04 -24.09 24.21
CA ASN A 471 -14.83 -24.21 25.64
C ASN A 471 -15.34 -22.97 26.39
N ASP A 472 -15.59 -21.87 25.71
CA ASP A 472 -16.06 -20.63 26.31
C ASP A 472 -17.55 -20.75 26.69
N LYS A 473 -17.85 -20.53 27.98
CA LYS A 473 -19.24 -20.59 28.48
C LYS A 473 -20.08 -19.44 27.93
N ASN A 474 -21.28 -19.79 27.46
CA ASN A 474 -22.27 -18.79 27.12
C ASN A 474 -22.83 -18.11 28.38
N ILE A 475 -23.39 -16.93 28.16
CA ILE A 475 -24.16 -16.21 29.13
C ILE A 475 -25.64 -16.37 28.87
N SER A 476 -26.48 -16.29 29.92
CA SER A 476 -27.93 -16.23 29.79
C SER A 476 -28.38 -14.91 29.15
N ASP A 477 -29.64 -14.84 28.70
CA ASP A 477 -30.16 -13.63 28.09
C ASP A 477 -30.27 -12.50 29.12
N GLU A 478 -30.56 -12.81 30.38
CA GLU A 478 -30.57 -11.81 31.47
C GLU A 478 -29.21 -11.18 31.70
N VAL A 479 -28.12 -11.97 31.68
CA VAL A 479 -26.77 -11.46 31.80
C VAL A 479 -26.39 -10.65 30.57
N PHE A 480 -26.83 -11.08 29.38
CA PHE A 480 -26.64 -10.33 28.17
C PHE A 480 -27.28 -8.96 28.19
N GLU A 481 -28.55 -8.87 28.68
CA GLU A 481 -29.22 -7.57 28.80
C GLU A 481 -28.48 -6.62 29.78
N VAL A 482 -27.86 -7.15 30.84
CA VAL A 482 -27.01 -6.35 31.73
C VAL A 482 -25.77 -5.84 30.98
N TYR A 483 -25.12 -6.66 30.15
CA TYR A 483 -24.00 -6.21 29.34
C TYR A 483 -24.41 -5.19 28.27
N LYS A 484 -25.52 -5.44 27.60
CA LYS A 484 -26.09 -4.54 26.59
C LYS A 484 -26.49 -3.17 27.18
N SER A 485 -26.98 -3.13 28.41
CA SER A 485 -27.39 -1.87 29.07
C SER A 485 -26.22 -0.90 29.30
N GLN A 486 -24.99 -1.35 29.29
CA GLN A 486 -23.81 -0.47 29.38
C GLN A 486 -23.67 0.45 28.17
N PHE A 487 -24.29 0.08 27.04
CA PHE A 487 -24.34 0.89 25.82
C PHE A 487 -25.52 1.87 25.81
N ASP A 488 -26.34 1.89 26.85
CA ASP A 488 -27.43 2.85 26.97
C ASP A 488 -26.95 4.20 27.50
N TYR A 489 -27.66 5.24 27.17
CA TYR A 489 -27.43 6.61 27.59
C TYR A 489 -28.72 7.34 27.84
N PRO A 490 -28.75 8.45 28.63
CA PRO A 490 -29.96 9.23 28.88
C PRO A 490 -30.60 9.73 27.59
N ASN A 491 -31.90 9.71 27.51
CA ASN A 491 -32.65 10.29 26.41
C ASN A 491 -32.56 11.84 26.47
N VAL A 492 -31.51 12.39 25.85
CA VAL A 492 -31.29 13.82 25.73
C VAL A 492 -31.48 14.25 24.28
N ALA A 493 -31.91 15.51 24.09
CA ALA A 493 -32.09 16.07 22.77
C ALA A 493 -30.82 15.92 21.92
N LEU A 494 -30.98 15.58 20.64
CA LEU A 494 -29.86 15.33 19.72
C LEU A 494 -29.00 16.57 19.51
N LYS A 495 -29.61 17.76 19.37
CA LYS A 495 -28.92 19.05 19.10
C LYS A 495 -27.92 18.90 17.97
N VAL A 496 -28.39 18.45 16.81
CA VAL A 496 -27.50 18.19 15.64
C VAL A 496 -27.40 19.41 14.77
N ASP A 497 -26.18 19.82 14.49
CA ASP A 497 -25.87 20.79 13.43
C ASP A 497 -25.52 20.01 12.16
N VAL A 498 -26.15 20.36 11.03
CA VAL A 498 -25.87 19.73 9.72
C VAL A 498 -25.48 20.80 8.75
N ASN A 499 -24.29 20.67 8.16
CA ASN A 499 -23.73 21.62 7.20
C ASN A 499 -23.34 20.90 5.92
N GLU A 500 -23.72 21.47 4.77
CA GLU A 500 -23.26 20.96 3.48
C GLU A 500 -21.79 21.35 3.26
N ILE A 501 -20.98 20.39 2.80
CA ILE A 501 -19.59 20.61 2.42
C ILE A 501 -19.50 20.71 0.91
N GLU A 502 -18.84 21.75 0.43
CA GLU A 502 -18.59 21.91 -1.01
C GLU A 502 -17.77 20.74 -1.54
N SER A 503 -18.38 20.01 -2.48
CA SER A 503 -17.73 18.89 -3.17
C SER A 503 -17.21 19.35 -4.53
N SER A 504 -15.99 18.97 -4.87
CA SER A 504 -15.45 19.15 -6.24
C SER A 504 -16.20 18.32 -7.29
N ASN A 505 -16.91 17.29 -6.87
CA ASN A 505 -17.75 16.46 -7.73
C ASN A 505 -19.23 16.77 -7.47
N LYS A 506 -19.88 17.45 -8.43
CA LYS A 506 -21.28 17.86 -8.36
C LYS A 506 -22.29 16.69 -8.46
N ASP A 507 -21.85 15.47 -8.72
CA ASP A 507 -22.71 14.28 -8.73
C ASP A 507 -23.09 13.82 -7.30
N TYR A 508 -22.38 14.30 -6.28
CA TYR A 508 -22.56 13.89 -4.89
C TYR A 508 -22.65 15.10 -3.95
N GLN A 509 -23.61 15.03 -3.05
CA GLN A 509 -23.77 15.93 -1.92
C GLN A 509 -23.08 15.32 -0.70
N ILE A 510 -22.38 16.14 0.08
CA ILE A 510 -21.72 15.77 1.32
C ILE A 510 -22.29 16.65 2.43
N GLU A 511 -22.94 16.04 3.41
CA GLU A 511 -23.38 16.70 4.63
C GLU A 511 -22.46 16.30 5.78
N LYS A 512 -21.93 17.27 6.54
CA LYS A 512 -21.29 17.03 7.83
C LYS A 512 -22.34 17.25 8.92
N PHE A 513 -22.56 16.24 9.75
CA PHE A 513 -23.35 16.38 10.96
C PHE A 513 -22.46 16.44 12.21
N GLU A 514 -22.87 17.18 13.21
CA GLU A 514 -22.16 17.32 14.49
C GLU A 514 -23.19 17.42 15.62
N MET A 515 -22.96 16.67 16.72
CA MET A 515 -23.84 16.63 17.88
C MET A 515 -23.05 16.31 19.16
N PRO A 516 -23.58 16.58 20.36
CA PRO A 516 -22.94 16.14 21.59
C PRO A 516 -22.82 14.62 21.68
N ALA A 517 -21.67 14.13 22.13
CA ALA A 517 -21.48 12.71 22.39
C ALA A 517 -22.41 12.24 23.53
N PRO A 518 -22.98 11.03 23.47
CA PRO A 518 -24.00 10.59 24.44
C PRO A 518 -23.47 10.35 25.87
N TYR A 519 -22.16 10.33 26.06
CA TYR A 519 -21.50 10.09 27.34
C TYR A 519 -20.77 11.33 27.90
N LYS A 520 -20.68 12.42 27.13
CA LYS A 520 -20.01 13.65 27.55
C LYS A 520 -20.49 14.82 26.69
N SER A 521 -21.19 15.77 27.28
CA SER A 521 -21.90 16.83 26.57
C SER A 521 -21.00 17.87 25.89
N ASP A 522 -19.76 18.04 26.37
CA ASP A 522 -18.74 18.92 25.81
C ASP A 522 -17.86 18.24 24.74
N GLU A 523 -18.04 16.93 24.56
CA GLU A 523 -17.38 16.18 23.49
C GLU A 523 -18.31 16.09 22.27
N LYS A 524 -17.72 16.27 21.08
CA LYS A 524 -18.46 16.26 19.83
C LYS A 524 -18.38 14.89 19.15
N LEU A 525 -19.53 14.33 18.83
CA LEU A 525 -19.70 13.23 17.88
C LEU A 525 -20.07 13.83 16.54
N TYR A 526 -19.32 13.55 15.51
CA TYR A 526 -19.61 14.03 14.17
C TYR A 526 -19.38 12.96 13.11
N GLY A 527 -19.80 13.26 11.90
CA GLY A 527 -19.62 12.36 10.76
C GLY A 527 -20.12 12.99 9.47
N PHE A 528 -20.20 12.16 8.44
CA PHE A 528 -20.55 12.61 7.11
C PHE A 528 -21.64 11.72 6.51
N ILE A 529 -22.56 12.35 5.77
CA ILE A 529 -23.52 11.68 4.91
C ILE A 529 -23.18 12.03 3.48
N ILE A 530 -22.96 11.03 2.63
CA ILE A 530 -22.66 11.21 1.22
C ILE A 530 -23.78 10.58 0.42
N SER A 531 -24.43 11.37 -0.44
CA SER A 531 -25.56 10.96 -1.25
C SER A 531 -25.37 11.36 -2.70
N SER A 532 -25.95 10.60 -3.62
CA SER A 532 -25.97 10.98 -5.03
C SER A 532 -27.10 11.97 -5.32
N VAL A 533 -26.77 13.08 -6.00
CA VAL A 533 -27.77 14.08 -6.43
C VAL A 533 -28.69 13.60 -7.55
N LYS A 534 -28.35 12.47 -8.19
CA LYS A 534 -29.13 11.88 -9.30
C LYS A 534 -30.43 11.27 -8.80
N PHE A 535 -30.50 10.86 -7.54
CA PHE A 535 -31.66 10.21 -6.95
C PHE A 535 -32.44 11.20 -6.09
N LYS A 536 -33.59 11.66 -6.57
CA LYS A 536 -34.51 12.55 -5.82
C LYS A 536 -35.43 11.81 -4.83
N LYS A 537 -35.30 10.50 -4.72
CA LYS A 537 -36.09 9.65 -3.83
C LYS A 537 -35.39 9.49 -2.48
N ILE A 538 -36.17 9.07 -1.47
CA ILE A 538 -35.65 8.63 -0.18
C ILE A 538 -34.57 7.57 -0.43
N SER A 539 -33.35 7.81 0.06
CA SER A 539 -32.21 6.90 -0.14
C SER A 539 -32.10 5.87 0.99
N LYS A 540 -31.51 4.73 0.70
CA LYS A 540 -31.27 3.65 1.66
C LYS A 540 -29.90 3.86 2.32
N PRO A 541 -29.84 4.04 3.67
CA PRO A 541 -28.60 4.35 4.35
C PRO A 541 -27.73 3.11 4.59
N ILE A 542 -26.41 3.27 4.39
CA ILE A 542 -25.39 2.31 4.80
C ILE A 542 -24.47 3.00 5.79
N ILE A 543 -24.47 2.55 7.03
CA ILE A 543 -23.54 3.03 8.06
C ILE A 543 -22.22 2.25 7.95
N GLU A 544 -21.14 2.96 7.71
CA GLU A 544 -19.82 2.37 7.55
C GLU A 544 -18.99 2.49 8.83
N PHE A 545 -18.43 1.38 9.27
CA PHE A 545 -17.42 1.38 10.34
C PHE A 545 -16.01 1.22 9.74
N PRO A 546 -15.04 2.05 10.18
CA PRO A 546 -13.72 2.08 9.58
C PRO A 546 -12.88 0.84 9.90
N SER A 547 -11.83 0.63 9.10
CA SER A 547 -10.75 -0.28 9.45
C SER A 547 -9.86 0.32 10.55
N ALA A 548 -8.97 -0.50 11.17
CA ALA A 548 -8.07 -0.07 12.25
C ALA A 548 -7.16 1.12 11.88
N GLY A 549 -6.95 1.39 10.59
CA GLY A 549 -6.23 2.58 10.15
C GLY A 549 -6.80 3.90 10.70
N ALA A 550 -8.07 3.94 11.08
CA ALA A 550 -8.69 5.11 11.71
C ALA A 550 -8.13 5.43 13.10
N ILE A 551 -7.62 4.44 13.83
CA ILE A 551 -6.97 4.64 15.14
C ILE A 551 -5.63 5.35 14.97
N PHE A 552 -4.90 5.03 13.90
CA PHE A 552 -3.54 5.55 13.65
C PHE A 552 -3.53 6.85 12.86
N SER A 553 -4.63 7.20 12.18
CA SER A 553 -4.77 8.44 11.43
C SER A 553 -5.28 9.57 12.33
N ASN A 554 -4.81 10.80 12.08
CA ASN A 554 -5.23 12.00 12.82
C ASN A 554 -6.34 12.78 12.11
N GLU A 555 -6.74 12.37 10.90
CA GLU A 555 -7.74 13.09 10.10
C GLU A 555 -8.49 12.13 9.18
N LEU A 556 -9.79 12.32 9.07
CA LEU A 556 -10.63 11.71 8.04
C LEU A 556 -10.73 12.67 6.85
N ASN A 557 -10.11 12.31 5.75
CA ASN A 557 -10.17 13.10 4.52
C ASN A 557 -11.13 12.44 3.51
N ILE A 558 -12.31 13.06 3.33
CA ILE A 558 -13.29 12.65 2.33
C ILE A 558 -12.99 13.36 1.02
N ASN A 559 -12.09 12.80 0.24
CA ASN A 559 -11.71 13.27 -1.08
C ASN A 559 -12.33 12.43 -2.19
N ILE A 560 -12.11 12.86 -3.43
CA ILE A 560 -12.62 12.16 -4.63
C ILE A 560 -12.18 10.68 -4.71
N SER A 561 -10.97 10.35 -4.26
CA SER A 561 -10.48 8.97 -4.24
C SER A 561 -11.26 8.12 -3.23
N TRP A 562 -11.62 8.71 -2.09
CA TRP A 562 -12.45 8.06 -1.09
C TRP A 562 -13.85 7.79 -1.62
N ILE A 563 -14.47 8.79 -2.27
CA ILE A 563 -15.80 8.68 -2.90
C ILE A 563 -15.80 7.63 -4.01
N ASN A 564 -14.78 7.62 -4.86
CA ASN A 564 -14.67 6.66 -5.96
C ASN A 564 -14.61 5.19 -5.51
N LYS A 565 -14.12 4.90 -4.32
CA LYS A 565 -14.15 3.54 -3.77
C LYS A 565 -15.57 3.08 -3.44
N ARG A 566 -16.51 4.00 -3.23
CA ARG A 566 -17.89 3.74 -2.84
C ARG A 566 -18.91 4.13 -3.91
N LYS A 567 -18.39 4.58 -5.06
CA LYS A 567 -19.20 5.02 -6.20
C LYS A 567 -20.23 3.97 -6.61
N TYR A 568 -19.91 2.69 -6.54
CA TYR A 568 -20.81 1.60 -6.87
C TYR A 568 -22.10 1.57 -6.02
N LEU A 569 -22.06 2.05 -4.77
CA LEU A 569 -23.22 2.18 -3.89
C LEU A 569 -23.98 3.48 -4.18
N LEU A 570 -23.24 4.58 -4.32
CA LEU A 570 -23.83 5.89 -4.58
C LEU A 570 -24.56 5.94 -5.92
N ASP A 571 -24.06 5.23 -6.93
CA ASP A 571 -24.67 5.13 -8.25
C ASP A 571 -25.95 4.24 -8.26
N GLU A 572 -26.14 3.40 -7.25
CA GLU A 572 -27.37 2.61 -7.03
C GLU A 572 -28.36 3.30 -6.07
N GLY A 573 -28.07 4.55 -5.64
CA GLY A 573 -28.95 5.37 -4.82
C GLY A 573 -28.87 5.14 -3.33
N TYR A 574 -27.82 4.48 -2.85
CA TYR A 574 -27.53 4.39 -1.42
C TYR A 574 -26.85 5.67 -0.90
N SER A 575 -27.11 6.01 0.37
CA SER A 575 -26.37 7.03 1.09
C SER A 575 -25.37 6.37 2.03
N ILE A 576 -24.12 6.87 2.04
CA ILE A 576 -23.05 6.36 2.89
C ILE A 576 -22.91 7.27 4.11
N ILE A 577 -23.05 6.69 5.29
CA ILE A 577 -22.91 7.38 6.57
C ILE A 577 -21.58 6.97 7.21
N ILE A 578 -20.72 7.93 7.52
CA ILE A 578 -19.40 7.70 8.10
C ILE A 578 -19.29 8.49 9.39
N PRO A 579 -19.61 7.88 10.51
CA PRO A 579 -19.37 8.50 11.81
C PRO A 579 -17.89 8.51 12.14
N VAL A 580 -17.41 9.57 12.77
CA VAL A 580 -16.11 9.62 13.43
C VAL A 580 -16.30 9.14 14.86
N TYR A 581 -16.11 7.84 15.07
CA TYR A 581 -16.31 7.20 16.36
C TYR A 581 -15.25 7.62 17.39
N TYR A 582 -15.55 7.41 18.68
CA TYR A 582 -14.57 7.57 19.74
C TYR A 582 -13.28 6.78 19.41
N ASN A 583 -12.13 7.33 19.75
CA ASN A 583 -10.82 6.75 19.49
C ASN A 583 -10.43 6.63 18.00
N THR A 584 -11.10 7.33 17.09
CA THR A 584 -10.76 7.35 15.65
C THR A 584 -10.38 8.74 15.18
N TRP A 585 -9.51 8.81 14.19
CA TRP A 585 -9.01 10.03 13.52
C TRP A 585 -8.60 11.13 14.50
N ASP A 586 -9.27 12.27 14.50
CA ASP A 586 -8.99 13.46 15.33
C ASP A 586 -9.75 13.47 16.65
N ARG A 587 -10.61 12.48 16.92
CA ARG A 587 -11.25 12.36 18.23
C ARG A 587 -10.27 11.81 19.27
N GLU A 588 -10.59 12.07 20.56
CA GLU A 588 -9.78 11.63 21.69
C GLU A 588 -9.35 10.15 21.57
N LYS A 589 -8.05 9.91 21.71
CA LYS A 589 -7.44 8.57 21.60
C LYS A 589 -6.97 8.10 22.96
N THR A 590 -7.68 7.12 23.51
CA THR A 590 -7.31 6.48 24.76
C THR A 590 -6.54 5.19 24.57
N ILE A 591 -6.88 4.41 23.56
CA ILE A 591 -6.09 3.22 23.16
C ILE A 591 -5.36 3.49 21.86
N ARG A 592 -4.14 2.94 21.77
CA ARG A 592 -3.28 3.10 20.59
C ARG A 592 -3.25 1.88 19.69
N ASP A 593 -4.00 0.85 20.07
CA ASP A 593 -4.14 -0.33 19.26
C ASP A 593 -5.59 -0.84 19.30
N TRP A 594 -5.94 -1.75 18.42
CA TRP A 594 -7.31 -2.24 18.23
C TRP A 594 -7.52 -3.68 18.77
N TRP A 595 -6.46 -4.28 19.30
CA TRP A 595 -6.51 -5.66 19.80
C TRP A 595 -7.29 -5.74 21.11
N PRO A 596 -8.22 -6.72 21.25
CA PRO A 596 -8.90 -6.94 22.52
C PRO A 596 -7.92 -7.17 23.66
N ASN A 597 -8.22 -6.58 24.80
CA ASN A 597 -7.51 -6.83 26.04
C ASN A 597 -8.45 -6.63 27.24
N GLU A 598 -8.03 -7.12 28.42
CA GLU A 598 -8.86 -7.14 29.63
C GLU A 598 -8.77 -5.85 30.46
N THR A 599 -8.28 -4.74 29.88
CA THR A 599 -8.19 -3.45 30.59
C THR A 599 -9.54 -2.74 30.62
N GLU A 600 -9.76 -1.92 31.69
CA GLU A 600 -10.92 -1.02 31.78
C GLU A 600 -10.93 -0.02 30.64
N GLU A 601 -9.77 0.44 30.22
CA GLU A 601 -9.61 1.42 29.15
C GLU A 601 -10.15 0.89 27.80
N TYR A 602 -9.78 -0.34 27.44
CA TYR A 602 -10.29 -0.99 26.23
C TYR A 602 -11.82 -1.19 26.34
N LYS A 603 -12.33 -1.71 27.48
CA LYS A 603 -13.76 -1.87 27.71
C LYS A 603 -14.50 -0.55 27.50
N ASN A 604 -14.07 0.50 28.17
CA ASN A 604 -14.71 1.81 28.12
C ASN A 604 -14.67 2.42 26.72
N THR A 605 -13.61 2.17 25.97
CA THR A 605 -13.50 2.60 24.56
C THR A 605 -14.55 1.92 23.70
N ILE A 606 -14.70 0.60 23.79
CA ILE A 606 -15.70 -0.15 23.01
C ILE A 606 -17.12 0.27 23.41
N ILE A 607 -17.39 0.52 24.69
CA ILE A 607 -18.69 1.01 25.16
C ILE A 607 -19.00 2.39 24.58
N LYS A 608 -18.03 3.33 24.57
CA LYS A 608 -18.22 4.65 23.96
C LYS A 608 -18.46 4.54 22.45
N ILE A 609 -17.72 3.70 21.75
CA ILE A 609 -17.95 3.42 20.31
C ILE A 609 -19.37 2.91 20.07
N GLY A 610 -19.86 1.97 20.88
CA GLY A 610 -21.22 1.46 20.75
C GLY A 610 -22.30 2.52 21.06
N LYS A 611 -22.05 3.41 22.03
CA LYS A 611 -22.93 4.57 22.30
C LYS A 611 -22.94 5.55 21.13
N ASP A 612 -21.79 5.85 20.54
CA ASP A 612 -21.71 6.68 19.34
C ASP A 612 -22.52 6.07 18.19
N PHE A 613 -22.39 4.76 17.97
CA PHE A 613 -23.12 4.03 16.94
C PHE A 613 -24.63 4.17 17.11
N LYS A 614 -25.17 3.89 18.31
CA LYS A 614 -26.60 4.05 18.64
C LYS A 614 -27.03 5.51 18.43
N ARG A 615 -26.25 6.48 18.90
CA ARG A 615 -26.57 7.92 18.81
C ARG A 615 -26.64 8.41 17.36
N VAL A 616 -25.75 7.91 16.49
CA VAL A 616 -25.82 8.22 15.06
C VAL A 616 -27.13 7.66 14.46
N ILE A 617 -27.54 6.45 14.82
CA ILE A 617 -28.79 5.87 14.34
C ILE A 617 -29.99 6.70 14.84
N ASP A 618 -30.01 7.18 16.11
CA ASP A 618 -31.02 8.11 16.60
C ASP A 618 -31.15 9.37 15.72
N PHE A 619 -29.99 9.90 15.28
CA PHE A 619 -29.98 11.04 14.36
C PHE A 619 -30.53 10.66 12.98
N LEU A 620 -30.12 9.52 12.42
CA LEU A 620 -30.60 9.09 11.11
C LEU A 620 -32.10 8.90 11.05
N GLU A 621 -32.74 8.49 12.17
CA GLU A 621 -34.20 8.40 12.29
C GLU A 621 -34.92 9.74 12.13
N THR A 622 -34.23 10.86 12.35
CA THR A 622 -34.79 12.22 12.15
C THR A 622 -34.69 12.71 10.70
N LYS A 623 -33.97 11.99 9.82
CA LYS A 623 -33.74 12.39 8.44
C LYS A 623 -34.84 11.88 7.51
N GLU A 624 -35.74 12.74 7.06
CA GLU A 624 -36.87 12.38 6.18
C GLU A 624 -36.43 11.85 4.80
N ASN A 625 -35.21 12.21 4.38
CA ASN A 625 -34.62 11.77 3.09
C ASN A 625 -33.91 10.41 3.17
N LEU A 626 -33.92 9.72 4.31
CA LEU A 626 -33.35 8.40 4.51
C LEU A 626 -34.40 7.36 4.88
N ASP A 627 -34.42 6.21 4.21
CA ASP A 627 -35.22 5.06 4.58
C ASP A 627 -34.52 4.24 5.67
N ILE A 628 -34.70 4.64 6.91
CA ILE A 628 -34.09 3.98 8.07
C ILE A 628 -34.51 2.49 8.22
N LYS A 629 -35.65 2.10 7.65
CA LYS A 629 -36.13 0.70 7.67
C LYS A 629 -35.27 -0.21 6.79
N SER A 630 -34.45 0.38 5.91
CA SER A 630 -33.48 -0.28 5.05
C SER A 630 -32.02 -0.02 5.51
N LEU A 631 -31.80 0.37 6.79
CA LEU A 631 -30.47 0.64 7.31
C LEU A 631 -29.59 -0.60 7.24
N SER A 632 -28.49 -0.49 6.52
CA SER A 632 -27.45 -1.53 6.41
C SER A 632 -26.15 -1.10 7.09
N TYR A 633 -25.38 -2.09 7.52
CA TYR A 633 -24.03 -1.91 8.05
C TYR A 633 -22.98 -2.38 7.04
N TYR A 634 -21.87 -1.66 6.93
CA TYR A 634 -20.69 -2.10 6.21
C TYR A 634 -19.44 -2.00 7.09
N GLY A 635 -18.67 -3.08 7.19
CA GLY A 635 -17.43 -3.12 7.97
C GLY A 635 -16.33 -3.89 7.29
N TYR A 636 -15.11 -3.34 7.31
CA TYR A 636 -13.91 -4.00 6.80
C TYR A 636 -12.89 -4.15 7.94
N SER A 637 -12.31 -5.35 8.12
CA SER A 637 -11.27 -5.61 9.14
C SER A 637 -11.77 -5.26 10.57
N TRP A 638 -11.24 -4.24 11.22
CA TRP A 638 -11.71 -3.79 12.53
C TRP A 638 -13.22 -3.50 12.55
N GLY A 639 -13.76 -2.94 11.45
CA GLY A 639 -15.22 -2.77 11.31
C GLY A 639 -15.98 -4.09 11.28
N SER A 640 -15.39 -5.14 10.69
CA SER A 640 -15.98 -6.48 10.74
C SER A 640 -15.96 -7.07 12.16
N VAL A 641 -14.87 -6.90 12.90
CA VAL A 641 -14.76 -7.39 14.31
C VAL A 641 -15.70 -6.64 15.22
N THR A 642 -15.75 -5.32 15.11
CA THR A 642 -16.60 -4.48 15.98
C THR A 642 -18.08 -4.74 15.72
N SER A 643 -18.47 -5.15 14.50
CA SER A 643 -19.83 -5.53 14.15
C SER A 643 -20.39 -6.63 15.05
N ASN A 644 -19.54 -7.52 15.57
CA ASN A 644 -19.95 -8.60 16.48
C ASN A 644 -20.67 -8.09 17.75
N ILE A 645 -20.37 -6.87 18.17
CA ILE A 645 -21.01 -6.20 19.29
C ILE A 645 -22.10 -5.24 18.78
N LEU A 646 -21.77 -4.37 17.83
CA LEU A 646 -22.66 -3.30 17.38
C LEU A 646 -23.98 -3.80 16.84
N LEU A 647 -23.98 -4.89 16.06
CA LEU A 647 -25.19 -5.50 15.50
C LEU A 647 -26.05 -6.26 16.54
N ALA A 648 -25.50 -6.56 17.70
CA ALA A 648 -26.22 -7.21 18.78
C ALA A 648 -26.85 -6.21 19.76
N ILE A 649 -26.32 -4.98 19.85
CA ILE A 649 -26.80 -3.96 20.77
C ILE A 649 -27.87 -3.03 20.16
N ASP A 650 -28.04 -3.03 18.84
CA ASP A 650 -29.00 -2.19 18.13
C ASP A 650 -29.70 -2.98 17.01
N ASP A 651 -31.00 -3.16 17.13
CA ASP A 651 -31.86 -3.94 16.23
C ASP A 651 -32.41 -3.15 15.03
N ARG A 652 -32.11 -1.87 14.95
CA ARG A 652 -32.50 -1.00 13.83
C ARG A 652 -31.71 -1.31 12.55
N VAL A 653 -30.52 -1.89 12.63
CA VAL A 653 -29.81 -2.40 11.46
C VAL A 653 -30.52 -3.63 10.90
N LYS A 654 -30.74 -3.66 9.58
CA LYS A 654 -31.54 -4.71 8.93
C LYS A 654 -30.71 -5.73 8.16
N SER A 655 -29.54 -5.34 7.72
CA SER A 655 -28.59 -6.23 7.03
C SER A 655 -27.16 -5.76 7.27
N ALA A 656 -26.16 -6.64 7.09
CA ALA A 656 -24.78 -6.25 7.23
C ALA A 656 -23.91 -6.95 6.18
N ALA A 657 -23.01 -6.18 5.57
CA ALA A 657 -21.93 -6.70 4.74
C ALA A 657 -20.60 -6.47 5.45
N ILE A 658 -19.88 -7.53 5.76
CA ILE A 658 -18.61 -7.48 6.48
C ILE A 658 -17.53 -8.20 5.69
N CYS A 659 -16.32 -7.65 5.74
CA CYS A 659 -15.17 -8.15 4.99
C CYS A 659 -13.99 -8.39 5.92
N VAL A 660 -13.29 -9.51 5.74
CA VAL A 660 -12.07 -9.91 6.46
C VAL A 660 -12.18 -9.69 7.97
N GLY A 661 -12.87 -10.58 8.63
CA GLY A 661 -13.10 -10.53 10.08
C GLY A 661 -13.49 -11.90 10.62
N GLY A 662 -13.73 -11.94 11.92
CA GLY A 662 -14.07 -13.15 12.65
C GLY A 662 -14.07 -12.88 14.13
N LEU A 663 -13.71 -13.87 14.92
CA LEU A 663 -13.46 -13.74 16.36
C LEU A 663 -11.98 -13.50 16.62
N MET A 664 -11.66 -12.59 17.50
CA MET A 664 -10.31 -12.35 17.96
C MET A 664 -9.88 -13.40 18.98
N LEU A 665 -8.66 -13.90 18.85
CA LEU A 665 -8.10 -14.87 19.82
C LEU A 665 -7.79 -14.21 21.17
N GLN A 666 -7.45 -12.93 21.18
CA GLN A 666 -7.24 -12.14 22.39
C GLN A 666 -8.55 -12.05 23.18
N LYS A 667 -8.45 -12.16 24.49
CA LYS A 667 -9.58 -11.99 25.40
C LYS A 667 -9.80 -10.52 25.72
N SER A 668 -11.06 -10.16 25.85
CA SER A 668 -11.48 -8.92 26.45
C SER A 668 -12.23 -9.17 27.76
N ARG A 669 -12.62 -8.11 28.43
CA ARG A 669 -13.53 -8.26 29.56
C ARG A 669 -14.85 -8.85 29.08
N LYS A 670 -15.47 -9.67 29.93
CA LYS A 670 -16.69 -10.40 29.58
C LYS A 670 -17.82 -9.51 29.09
N GLU A 671 -17.92 -8.30 29.65
CA GLU A 671 -18.95 -7.31 29.30
C GLU A 671 -18.90 -6.83 27.84
N ILE A 672 -17.76 -7.00 27.18
CA ILE A 672 -17.55 -6.61 25.77
C ILE A 672 -16.94 -7.76 24.97
N GLU A 673 -16.99 -8.97 25.46
CA GLU A 673 -16.42 -10.13 24.80
C GLU A 673 -17.28 -10.54 23.59
N ALA A 674 -16.76 -10.35 22.40
CA ALA A 674 -17.47 -10.42 21.11
C ALA A 674 -18.26 -11.73 20.90
N HIS A 675 -17.69 -12.89 21.25
CA HIS A 675 -18.36 -14.18 21.04
C HIS A 675 -19.65 -14.33 21.87
N LEU A 676 -19.78 -13.59 22.99
CA LEU A 676 -21.00 -13.59 23.82
C LEU A 676 -22.16 -12.84 23.17
N TYR A 677 -21.89 -11.97 22.22
CA TYR A 677 -22.85 -11.15 21.49
C TYR A 677 -23.36 -11.84 20.21
N LEU A 678 -22.51 -12.59 19.51
CA LEU A 678 -22.79 -13.15 18.19
C LEU A 678 -24.12 -13.89 18.06
N ARG A 679 -24.51 -14.68 19.07
CA ARG A 679 -25.75 -15.48 19.03
C ARG A 679 -27.02 -14.63 18.97
N ARG A 680 -26.94 -13.35 19.34
CA ARG A 680 -28.09 -12.40 19.34
C ARG A 680 -28.21 -11.69 18.00
N ILE A 681 -27.23 -11.77 17.13
CA ILE A 681 -27.28 -11.22 15.77
C ILE A 681 -28.13 -12.16 14.91
N LYS A 682 -29.30 -11.69 14.44
CA LYS A 682 -30.25 -12.48 13.65
C LYS A 682 -30.49 -11.94 12.24
N ILE A 683 -29.93 -10.77 11.92
CA ILE A 683 -30.10 -10.12 10.63
C ILE A 683 -29.35 -10.86 9.51
N PRO A 684 -29.74 -10.68 8.24
CA PRO A 684 -28.97 -11.15 7.10
C PRO A 684 -27.54 -10.62 7.11
N ILE A 685 -26.56 -11.50 6.82
CA ILE A 685 -25.14 -11.12 6.76
C ILE A 685 -24.50 -11.68 5.51
N LEU A 686 -23.80 -10.80 4.79
CA LEU A 686 -22.75 -11.15 3.84
C LEU A 686 -21.40 -11.09 4.56
N HIS A 687 -20.62 -12.17 4.53
CA HIS A 687 -19.26 -12.19 5.03
C HIS A 687 -18.29 -12.68 3.94
N ILE A 688 -17.36 -11.80 3.54
CA ILE A 688 -16.33 -12.11 2.54
C ILE A 688 -15.00 -12.24 3.24
N VAL A 689 -14.34 -13.38 3.12
CA VAL A 689 -13.07 -13.68 3.80
C VAL A 689 -12.05 -14.29 2.84
N GLY A 690 -10.79 -14.01 3.10
CA GLY A 690 -9.67 -14.70 2.46
C GLY A 690 -9.22 -15.88 3.32
N LYS A 691 -9.06 -17.06 2.74
CA LYS A 691 -8.62 -18.27 3.46
C LYS A 691 -7.17 -18.15 3.96
N LEU A 692 -6.38 -17.29 3.32
CA LEU A 692 -4.99 -17.00 3.68
C LEU A 692 -4.88 -15.70 4.52
N ASP A 693 -5.95 -15.27 5.18
CA ASP A 693 -5.92 -14.09 6.06
C ASP A 693 -5.08 -14.41 7.30
N GLY A 694 -3.97 -13.66 7.46
CA GLY A 694 -3.06 -13.84 8.59
C GLY A 694 -3.46 -13.05 9.84
N ILE A 695 -4.55 -12.26 9.79
CA ILE A 695 -5.08 -11.54 10.95
C ILE A 695 -6.28 -12.29 11.53
N PHE A 696 -7.13 -12.79 10.65
CA PHE A 696 -8.32 -13.57 11.00
C PHE A 696 -8.20 -14.95 10.37
N GLU A 697 -7.50 -15.84 11.05
CA GLU A 697 -7.28 -17.19 10.57
C GLU A 697 -8.61 -17.89 10.25
N TYR A 698 -8.63 -18.57 9.12
CA TYR A 698 -9.83 -19.24 8.67
C TYR A 698 -10.36 -20.23 9.70
N GLU A 699 -9.47 -21.09 10.26
CA GLU A 699 -9.84 -22.15 11.19
C GLU A 699 -10.19 -21.63 12.60
N ASP A 700 -9.39 -20.69 13.12
CA ASP A 700 -9.47 -20.29 14.53
C ASP A 700 -10.28 -19.01 14.78
N SER A 701 -10.54 -18.21 13.73
CA SER A 701 -11.27 -16.97 13.80
C SER A 701 -12.61 -17.01 13.03
N PHE A 702 -12.57 -17.32 11.73
CA PHE A 702 -13.76 -17.32 10.88
C PHE A 702 -14.69 -18.52 11.14
N LEU A 703 -14.19 -19.75 11.19
CA LEU A 703 -15.06 -20.94 11.40
C LEU A 703 -15.81 -20.89 12.75
N PRO A 704 -15.17 -20.54 13.88
CA PRO A 704 -15.89 -20.33 15.15
C PRO A 704 -16.92 -19.22 15.06
N TRP A 705 -16.60 -18.08 14.42
CA TRP A 705 -17.55 -17.01 14.16
C TRP A 705 -18.77 -17.50 13.39
N ASN A 706 -18.55 -18.18 12.27
CA ASN A 706 -19.59 -18.72 11.41
C ASN A 706 -20.50 -19.73 12.13
N LYS A 707 -19.95 -20.49 13.07
CA LYS A 707 -20.70 -21.45 13.90
C LYS A 707 -21.52 -20.74 14.96
N LEU A 708 -21.00 -19.68 15.58
CA LEU A 708 -21.61 -19.05 16.75
C LEU A 708 -22.66 -17.98 16.41
N ILE A 709 -22.53 -17.33 15.25
CA ILE A 709 -23.46 -16.26 14.88
C ILE A 709 -24.89 -16.77 14.73
N GLY A 710 -25.83 -16.00 15.28
CA GLY A 710 -27.24 -16.39 15.35
C GLY A 710 -28.04 -16.19 14.07
N THR A 711 -27.45 -15.59 13.02
CA THR A 711 -28.08 -15.41 11.70
C THR A 711 -28.52 -16.76 11.12
N PRO A 712 -29.79 -16.91 10.67
CA PRO A 712 -30.24 -18.14 10.04
C PRO A 712 -29.41 -18.53 8.82
N LYS A 713 -29.19 -19.83 8.60
CA LYS A 713 -28.34 -20.33 7.49
C LYS A 713 -28.75 -19.77 6.12
N LYS A 714 -30.05 -19.61 5.87
CA LYS A 714 -30.60 -19.06 4.60
C LYS A 714 -30.24 -17.58 4.35
N ASP A 715 -29.95 -16.83 5.43
CA ASP A 715 -29.68 -15.40 5.44
C ASP A 715 -28.19 -15.10 5.71
N LYS A 716 -27.35 -16.16 5.79
CA LYS A 716 -25.91 -16.06 6.01
C LYS A 716 -25.17 -16.43 4.73
N LEU A 717 -24.65 -15.42 4.04
CA LEU A 717 -23.89 -15.56 2.81
C LEU A 717 -22.41 -15.44 3.11
N ASN A 718 -21.67 -16.53 3.01
CA ASN A 718 -20.22 -16.58 3.19
C ASN A 718 -19.54 -16.77 1.85
N ILE A 719 -18.67 -15.84 1.49
CA ILE A 719 -17.78 -15.90 0.31
C ILE A 719 -16.36 -16.13 0.82
N VAL A 720 -15.84 -17.32 0.59
CA VAL A 720 -14.48 -17.69 0.99
C VAL A 720 -13.60 -17.74 -0.25
N LEU A 721 -12.53 -16.94 -0.26
CA LEU A 721 -11.59 -16.87 -1.36
C LEU A 721 -10.32 -17.66 -1.00
N ASP A 722 -10.09 -18.78 -1.67
CA ASP A 722 -8.97 -19.70 -1.36
C ASP A 722 -7.59 -19.04 -1.48
N ASN A 723 -7.41 -18.09 -2.41
CA ASN A 723 -6.14 -17.45 -2.71
C ASN A 723 -6.07 -15.97 -2.26
N ALA A 724 -6.91 -15.55 -1.33
CA ALA A 724 -6.90 -14.20 -0.79
C ALA A 724 -6.47 -14.20 0.68
N GLY A 725 -5.75 -13.15 1.08
CA GLY A 725 -5.41 -12.84 2.47
C GLY A 725 -6.34 -11.78 3.02
N HIS A 726 -5.80 -10.89 3.85
CA HIS A 726 -6.53 -9.76 4.44
C HIS A 726 -6.98 -8.71 3.40
N GLY A 727 -6.36 -8.68 2.22
CA GLY A 727 -6.75 -7.86 1.08
C GLY A 727 -7.63 -8.61 0.10
N LEU A 728 -8.88 -8.17 -0.08
CA LEU A 728 -9.83 -8.80 -1.01
C LEU A 728 -9.85 -8.08 -2.36
N PRO A 729 -10.09 -8.79 -3.48
CA PRO A 729 -10.34 -8.19 -4.78
C PRO A 729 -11.58 -7.27 -4.75
N LYS A 730 -11.46 -6.08 -5.31
CA LYS A 730 -12.55 -5.07 -5.28
C LYS A 730 -13.80 -5.51 -6.04
N ASP A 731 -13.61 -6.15 -7.18
CA ASP A 731 -14.68 -6.67 -8.02
C ASP A 731 -15.53 -7.68 -7.26
N VAL A 732 -14.91 -8.60 -6.52
CA VAL A 732 -15.62 -9.57 -5.67
C VAL A 732 -16.44 -8.87 -4.58
N ILE A 733 -15.87 -7.83 -3.93
CA ILE A 733 -16.61 -7.07 -2.92
C ILE A 733 -17.81 -6.36 -3.57
N ILE A 734 -17.61 -5.66 -4.67
CA ILE A 734 -18.63 -4.86 -5.34
C ILE A 734 -19.80 -5.75 -5.80
N GLU A 735 -19.50 -6.82 -6.51
CA GLU A 735 -20.51 -7.72 -7.07
C GLU A 735 -21.37 -8.34 -5.95
N ASN A 736 -20.73 -8.98 -4.97
CA ASN A 736 -21.44 -9.67 -3.89
C ASN A 736 -22.18 -8.69 -2.97
N HIS A 737 -21.63 -7.51 -2.70
CA HIS A 737 -22.29 -6.51 -1.87
C HIS A 737 -23.55 -5.96 -2.53
N LEU A 738 -23.49 -5.63 -3.83
CA LEU A 738 -24.68 -5.16 -4.56
C LEU A 738 -25.76 -6.24 -4.66
N GLU A 739 -25.38 -7.49 -4.96
CA GLU A 739 -26.33 -8.60 -5.00
C GLU A 739 -26.99 -8.82 -3.65
N PHE A 740 -26.21 -8.78 -2.56
CA PHE A 740 -26.71 -8.91 -1.19
C PHE A 740 -27.69 -7.78 -0.83
N LEU A 741 -27.35 -6.52 -1.12
CA LEU A 741 -28.22 -5.38 -0.86
C LEU A 741 -29.50 -5.44 -1.67
N LYS A 742 -29.46 -5.85 -2.94
CA LYS A 742 -30.67 -6.05 -3.78
C LYS A 742 -31.62 -7.09 -3.19
N LYS A 743 -31.08 -8.10 -2.50
CA LYS A 743 -31.89 -9.17 -1.90
C LYS A 743 -32.52 -8.78 -0.56
N TYR A 744 -31.83 -7.98 0.26
CA TYR A 744 -32.20 -7.78 1.65
C TYR A 744 -32.56 -6.32 2.01
N ASN A 745 -32.42 -5.40 1.08
CA ASN A 745 -32.76 -3.98 1.21
C ASN A 745 -33.73 -3.55 0.08
#